data_a3903540fdf0fceb5fa961c8c9b85237
#
_entry.id   a3903540fdf0fceb5fa961c8c9b85237
#
_cell.length_a   1.000
_cell.length_b   1.000
_cell.length_c   1.000
_cell.angle_alpha   90.00
_cell.angle_beta   90.00
_cell.angle_gamma   90.00
#
_symmetry.space_group_name_H-M   'P 1'
#
loop_
_entity.id
_entity.type
_entity.pdbx_description
1 polymer ?
#
loop_
_entity_poly.entity_id
_entity_poly.type
_entity_poly.pdbx_seq_one_letter_code
_entity_poly.pdbx_strand_id
1 'polypeptide(L)'
;MESAKNRCKTAVVCAALAALMLGLLGMGGVHAAWAAGEGTVSEVYVSQQDGDDANMGGADDPVKTFERAKALLVKNGGTIYLSNYSVNGTQSWDLKGYTNACVKRMPSREAGQVAVGGHLISLEAGADLTLSDIVIDGWDDSADEAASGRDGLIGSVSNDTSTKLTLENGCVLQNNRSSQMGGAVEGYGLNLTMDEGSLIQNCSLYNVEYGGGVFIANNGTFTMNGGTISNCSANRGGGVAVIAAHMVMNDGKIENNSTYVAGKQPGYAGGIYLADYQEMSSVGGDDKRPNSIPARDTDFIMNGGTISGNSAHVYGGAICTFPQGGKHVSVEVNDGAISNNQVPDGSGGGIAAFFNTSKLSIKGGSIVDNSAPNFGGGIFVYSMKGDKVTMASGEIARNSAGYGGGVFLNASEFEQSDGCIGSNKALLMGGGCFIDENSTLQLSGGAQVSGNGPVSTEGHPSIDGDGIYVEGALKVADNAKVATNNDVYLPEGKYIEVNRVFDGASQDEPISITSEKYDVENSAAVKIGTKLVKYDDEAGADTAADRADENHLFVPSSKMPEGLHIGDSHVEGDWMTYMPCFTVAYQWVGDEQPTSVQPPAATTVERDEPYSAAVQDAAPGWIFDGWYTDEGCTQRFVDGSTVSANMVFYGTWSKVEKPQPGGSEVNPPSNGDSTEVVKPNPDVPQAPATPSGQETASNQSAQSGASQFARTSDPLPIAGIGLTLLALTCAAVLAIAARKLRS
;
A
#
# COMPACT_ATOMS: atom_id res chain seq x y z
N MET A 1 -46.67 -21.72 -74.58
CA MET A 1 -45.76 -20.99 -75.53
C MET A 1 -45.83 -19.47 -75.32
N GLU A 2 -46.76 -18.92 -74.58
CA GLU A 2 -46.79 -17.45 -74.28
C GLU A 2 -45.94 -16.98 -73.13
N SER A 3 -45.61 -17.89 -72.18
CA SER A 3 -44.75 -17.55 -71.06
C SER A 3 -43.22 -17.35 -71.43
N ALA A 4 -42.80 -17.95 -72.53
CA ALA A 4 -41.42 -17.81 -72.98
C ALA A 4 -41.16 -16.50 -73.81
N LYS A 5 -42.22 -15.95 -74.42
CA LYS A 5 -42.11 -14.70 -75.23
C LYS A 5 -42.05 -13.42 -74.32
N ASN A 6 -42.67 -13.47 -73.15
CA ASN A 6 -42.64 -12.32 -72.22
C ASN A 6 -41.30 -12.24 -71.48
N ARG A 7 -40.63 -13.36 -71.17
CA ARG A 7 -39.27 -13.33 -70.57
C ARG A 7 -38.20 -12.81 -71.51
N CYS A 8 -38.37 -13.07 -72.83
CA CYS A 8 -37.41 -12.55 -73.83
C CYS A 8 -37.57 -11.05 -74.06
N LYS A 9 -38.77 -10.49 -73.98
CA LYS A 9 -38.97 -9.02 -74.12
C LYS A 9 -38.44 -8.22 -72.93
N THR A 10 -38.54 -8.76 -71.73
CA THR A 10 -37.97 -8.09 -70.53
C THR A 10 -36.45 -8.16 -70.53
N ALA A 11 -35.84 -9.27 -70.97
CA ALA A 11 -34.40 -9.39 -71.11
C ALA A 11 -33.77 -8.44 -72.17
N VAL A 12 -34.50 -8.26 -73.27
CA VAL A 12 -34.03 -7.33 -74.35
C VAL A 12 -34.18 -5.86 -73.91
N VAL A 13 -35.17 -5.50 -73.16
CA VAL A 13 -35.35 -4.13 -72.61
C VAL A 13 -34.29 -3.86 -71.52
N CYS A 14 -33.94 -4.82 -70.68
CA CYS A 14 -32.87 -4.66 -69.70
C CYS A 14 -31.49 -4.60 -70.39
N ALA A 15 -31.26 -5.36 -71.46
CA ALA A 15 -29.99 -5.30 -72.20
C ALA A 15 -29.87 -3.98 -73.00
N ALA A 16 -30.97 -3.44 -73.53
CA ALA A 16 -30.98 -2.13 -74.21
C ALA A 16 -30.77 -0.95 -73.22
N LEU A 17 -31.31 -1.03 -72.02
CA LEU A 17 -31.04 -0.06 -70.98
C LEU A 17 -29.60 -0.13 -70.44
N ALA A 18 -29.02 -1.33 -70.34
CA ALA A 18 -27.61 -1.49 -69.99
C ALA A 18 -26.67 -1.00 -71.08
N ALA A 19 -27.00 -1.23 -72.34
CA ALA A 19 -26.23 -0.72 -73.49
C ALA A 19 -26.37 0.81 -73.69
N LEU A 20 -27.49 1.41 -73.28
CA LEU A 20 -27.66 2.87 -73.27
C LEU A 20 -26.89 3.53 -72.13
N MET A 21 -26.71 2.85 -71.00
CA MET A 21 -25.84 3.32 -69.92
C MET A 21 -24.37 3.19 -70.23
N LEU A 22 -23.94 2.16 -70.98
CA LEU A 22 -22.55 2.02 -71.45
C LEU A 22 -22.20 2.92 -72.65
N GLY A 23 -23.21 3.38 -73.42
CA GLY A 23 -22.98 4.28 -74.58
C GLY A 23 -22.84 5.76 -74.17
N LEU A 24 -23.17 6.14 -72.96
CA LEU A 24 -22.99 7.51 -72.46
C LEU A 24 -21.65 7.71 -71.74
N LEU A 25 -20.86 6.70 -71.58
CA LEU A 25 -19.51 6.77 -70.97
C LEU A 25 -18.37 7.04 -71.98
N GLY A 26 -18.69 7.35 -73.25
CA GLY A 26 -17.71 7.48 -74.31
C GLY A 26 -17.53 8.90 -74.94
N MET A 27 -18.07 9.96 -74.37
CA MET A 27 -17.82 11.34 -74.84
C MET A 27 -17.67 12.34 -73.74
N GLY A 28 -16.45 12.73 -73.52
CA GLY A 28 -16.02 14.06 -73.04
C GLY A 28 -16.60 14.60 -71.76
N GLY A 29 -15.87 14.43 -70.67
CA GLY A 29 -15.64 15.47 -69.67
C GLY A 29 -16.85 16.27 -69.14
N VAL A 30 -17.85 15.62 -68.51
CA VAL A 30 -18.69 16.26 -67.52
C VAL A 30 -18.78 15.28 -66.33
N HIS A 31 -18.02 15.56 -65.31
CA HIS A 31 -18.25 14.91 -63.99
C HIS A 31 -19.64 15.32 -63.54
N ALA A 32 -20.66 14.54 -63.90
CA ALA A 32 -21.91 14.61 -63.14
C ALA A 32 -21.58 14.17 -61.72
N ALA A 33 -21.49 15.10 -60.80
CA ALA A 33 -21.48 14.80 -59.39
C ALA A 33 -22.77 14.03 -59.09
N TRP A 34 -22.69 12.73 -59.09
CA TRP A 34 -23.71 11.87 -58.53
C TRP A 34 -23.65 12.16 -57.04
N ALA A 35 -24.66 12.88 -56.50
CA ALA A 35 -24.85 12.98 -55.10
C ALA A 35 -25.06 11.55 -54.59
N ALA A 36 -24.02 10.94 -54.02
CA ALA A 36 -24.18 9.70 -53.30
C ALA A 36 -25.24 9.97 -52.22
N GLY A 37 -26.28 9.18 -52.22
CA GLY A 37 -27.28 9.26 -51.16
C GLY A 37 -26.57 9.06 -49.83
N GLU A 38 -26.74 10.00 -48.92
CA GLU A 38 -26.22 9.91 -47.56
C GLU A 38 -26.63 8.55 -46.96
N GLY A 39 -25.70 7.86 -46.27
CA GLY A 39 -25.97 6.63 -45.56
C GLY A 39 -26.09 5.36 -46.43
N THR A 40 -25.38 5.29 -47.55
CA THR A 40 -25.48 4.13 -48.49
C THR A 40 -24.27 3.24 -48.57
N VAL A 41 -23.13 3.61 -47.99
CA VAL A 41 -21.86 2.90 -48.11
C VAL A 41 -21.51 2.18 -46.83
N SER A 42 -21.25 0.87 -46.87
CA SER A 42 -20.90 0.07 -45.68
C SER A 42 -19.41 0.20 -45.29
N GLU A 43 -18.55 0.53 -46.24
CA GLU A 43 -17.12 0.72 -46.01
C GLU A 43 -16.67 2.01 -46.72
N VAL A 44 -16.13 2.95 -45.93
CA VAL A 44 -15.67 4.25 -46.43
C VAL A 44 -14.19 4.40 -46.12
N TYR A 45 -13.41 4.73 -47.13
CA TYR A 45 -11.95 4.91 -47.03
C TYR A 45 -11.64 6.42 -47.02
N VAL A 46 -10.76 6.80 -46.07
CA VAL A 46 -10.34 8.19 -45.85
C VAL A 46 -8.83 8.29 -46.01
N SER A 47 -8.39 9.20 -46.89
CA SER A 47 -6.98 9.57 -47.05
C SER A 47 -6.86 11.08 -47.18
N GLN A 48 -6.18 11.74 -46.24
CA GLN A 48 -5.94 13.18 -46.32
C GLN A 48 -4.99 13.54 -47.49
N GLN A 49 -4.10 12.63 -47.85
CA GLN A 49 -3.11 12.81 -48.91
C GLN A 49 -3.72 12.67 -50.30
N ASP A 50 -4.46 11.55 -50.53
CA ASP A 50 -4.91 11.13 -51.84
C ASP A 50 -6.42 11.25 -52.05
N GLY A 51 -7.16 11.63 -50.99
CA GLY A 51 -8.62 11.68 -51.01
C GLY A 51 -9.18 13.02 -51.49
N ASP A 52 -10.42 12.96 -51.97
CA ASP A 52 -11.23 14.13 -52.37
C ASP A 52 -12.67 13.92 -51.82
N ASP A 53 -13.26 14.90 -51.16
CA ASP A 53 -14.61 14.80 -50.62
C ASP A 53 -15.71 14.78 -51.72
N ALA A 54 -15.34 14.97 -52.95
CA ALA A 54 -16.18 14.67 -54.10
C ALA A 54 -16.31 13.16 -54.44
N ASN A 55 -15.41 12.35 -53.90
CA ASN A 55 -15.37 10.88 -54.11
C ASN A 55 -16.47 10.15 -53.34
N MET A 56 -16.68 8.89 -53.74
CA MET A 56 -17.65 7.99 -53.14
C MET A 56 -17.09 7.19 -51.91
N GLY A 57 -15.83 7.40 -51.58
CA GLY A 57 -15.18 6.73 -50.44
C GLY A 57 -14.80 5.29 -50.67
N GLY A 58 -14.60 4.89 -51.94
CA GLY A 58 -14.03 3.57 -52.27
C GLY A 58 -12.54 3.48 -51.90
N ALA A 59 -11.99 2.29 -51.91
CA ALA A 59 -10.55 2.09 -51.60
C ALA A 59 -9.62 2.76 -52.63
N ASP A 60 -10.03 2.84 -53.89
CA ASP A 60 -9.25 3.49 -54.94
C ASP A 60 -9.59 5.00 -55.13
N ASP A 61 -10.70 5.45 -54.60
CA ASP A 61 -11.19 6.85 -54.63
C ASP A 61 -11.64 7.27 -53.24
N PRO A 62 -10.71 7.38 -52.26
CA PRO A 62 -11.04 7.70 -50.87
C PRO A 62 -11.56 9.15 -50.74
N VAL A 63 -12.33 9.39 -49.73
CA VAL A 63 -12.66 10.76 -49.30
C VAL A 63 -11.53 11.38 -48.50
N LYS A 64 -11.54 12.69 -48.33
CA LYS A 64 -10.48 13.43 -47.65
C LYS A 64 -10.73 13.60 -46.15
N THR A 65 -12.00 13.79 -45.76
CA THR A 65 -12.37 14.18 -44.42
C THR A 65 -13.19 13.10 -43.69
N PHE A 66 -13.09 13.06 -42.37
CA PHE A 66 -13.91 12.21 -41.52
C PHE A 66 -15.40 12.56 -41.65
N GLU A 67 -15.74 13.84 -41.71
CA GLU A 67 -17.11 14.30 -41.84
C GLU A 67 -17.78 13.78 -43.11
N ARG A 68 -17.02 13.80 -44.23
CA ARG A 68 -17.54 13.27 -45.50
C ARG A 68 -17.73 11.74 -45.41
N ALA A 69 -16.80 11.05 -44.77
CA ALA A 69 -16.92 9.60 -44.55
C ALA A 69 -18.15 9.25 -43.73
N LYS A 70 -18.36 9.96 -42.62
CA LYS A 70 -19.54 9.82 -41.77
C LYS A 70 -20.85 10.04 -42.54
N ALA A 71 -20.91 11.04 -43.42
CA ALA A 71 -22.09 11.31 -44.22
C ALA A 71 -22.41 10.16 -45.21
N LEU A 72 -21.40 9.51 -45.77
CA LEU A 72 -21.56 8.35 -46.68
C LEU A 72 -21.91 7.06 -46.02
N LEU A 73 -21.54 6.89 -44.76
CA LEU A 73 -21.61 5.63 -44.01
C LEU A 73 -23.05 5.20 -43.75
N VAL A 74 -23.32 3.89 -43.93
CA VAL A 74 -24.62 3.31 -43.50
C VAL A 74 -24.80 3.41 -41.99
N LYS A 75 -26.06 3.58 -41.55
CA LYS A 75 -26.38 3.74 -40.12
C LYS A 75 -26.19 2.48 -39.26
N ASN A 76 -26.00 1.31 -39.86
CA ASN A 76 -25.82 0.06 -39.12
C ASN A 76 -24.73 -0.80 -39.75
N GLY A 77 -23.71 -1.14 -38.95
CA GLY A 77 -22.61 -2.04 -39.33
C GLY A 77 -21.59 -1.43 -40.29
N GLY A 78 -21.49 -0.09 -40.38
CA GLY A 78 -20.55 0.57 -41.27
C GLY A 78 -19.15 0.69 -40.71
N THR A 79 -18.13 0.68 -41.59
CA THR A 79 -16.72 0.86 -41.20
C THR A 79 -16.10 2.05 -41.94
N ILE A 80 -15.44 2.94 -41.20
CA ILE A 80 -14.57 3.99 -41.74
C ILE A 80 -13.12 3.52 -41.61
N TYR A 81 -12.42 3.40 -42.73
CA TYR A 81 -11.01 3.09 -42.77
C TYR A 81 -10.17 4.37 -42.88
N LEU A 82 -9.29 4.62 -41.91
CA LEU A 82 -8.37 5.76 -41.90
C LEU A 82 -6.95 5.35 -42.31
N SER A 83 -6.27 6.23 -43.03
CA SER A 83 -4.85 6.14 -43.33
C SER A 83 -4.12 7.32 -42.68
N ASN A 84 -3.48 7.12 -41.51
CA ASN A 84 -2.66 8.10 -40.79
C ASN A 84 -3.25 9.52 -40.82
N TYR A 85 -4.41 9.68 -40.18
CA TYR A 85 -5.15 10.94 -40.26
C TYR A 85 -4.52 11.98 -39.30
N SER A 86 -4.15 13.14 -39.85
CA SER A 86 -3.59 14.25 -39.06
C SER A 86 -4.69 15.24 -38.65
N VAL A 87 -4.84 15.45 -37.34
CA VAL A 87 -5.75 16.42 -36.75
C VAL A 87 -5.01 17.72 -36.49
N ASN A 88 -5.57 18.82 -37.00
CA ASN A 88 -5.05 20.17 -36.96
C ASN A 88 -6.16 21.11 -36.49
N GLY A 89 -5.93 21.88 -35.43
CA GLY A 89 -6.95 22.73 -34.81
C GLY A 89 -8.00 21.93 -34.02
N THR A 90 -9.17 22.52 -33.83
CA THR A 90 -10.24 21.91 -33.01
C THR A 90 -11.18 21.10 -33.87
N GLN A 91 -11.37 19.82 -33.52
CA GLN A 91 -12.29 18.89 -34.18
C GLN A 91 -13.08 18.08 -33.14
N SER A 92 -14.29 17.68 -33.50
CA SER A 92 -15.13 16.79 -32.71
C SER A 92 -15.68 15.71 -33.60
N TRP A 93 -15.39 14.44 -33.26
CA TRP A 93 -15.82 13.28 -34.03
C TRP A 93 -16.78 12.45 -33.21
N ASP A 94 -17.90 12.08 -33.81
CA ASP A 94 -18.88 11.17 -33.26
C ASP A 94 -19.51 10.28 -34.34
N LEU A 95 -20.00 9.13 -33.95
CA LEU A 95 -20.88 8.27 -34.75
C LEU A 95 -22.25 8.14 -34.09
N LYS A 96 -22.72 9.21 -33.44
CA LYS A 96 -24.03 9.23 -32.79
C LYS A 96 -25.16 8.90 -33.75
N GLY A 97 -25.98 7.93 -33.38
CA GLY A 97 -27.06 7.44 -34.22
C GLY A 97 -26.63 6.40 -35.28
N TYR A 98 -25.37 6.00 -35.27
CA TYR A 98 -24.88 4.84 -36.01
C TYR A 98 -24.75 3.65 -35.03
N THR A 99 -25.26 2.49 -35.43
CA THR A 99 -25.20 1.26 -34.63
C THR A 99 -24.17 0.30 -35.22
N ASN A 100 -23.33 -0.32 -34.37
CA ASN A 100 -22.28 -1.24 -34.82
C ASN A 100 -21.30 -0.64 -35.84
N ALA A 101 -21.17 0.69 -35.88
CA ALA A 101 -20.22 1.38 -36.74
C ALA A 101 -18.86 1.52 -36.02
N CYS A 102 -17.77 1.45 -36.78
CA CYS A 102 -16.44 1.60 -36.19
C CYS A 102 -15.47 2.31 -37.17
N VAL A 103 -14.40 2.83 -36.59
CA VAL A 103 -13.24 3.38 -37.30
C VAL A 103 -12.11 2.37 -37.18
N LYS A 104 -11.47 2.03 -38.30
CA LYS A 104 -10.37 1.07 -38.38
C LYS A 104 -9.18 1.61 -39.17
N ARG A 105 -8.03 1.01 -38.94
CA ARG A 105 -6.83 1.24 -39.76
C ARG A 105 -7.08 0.71 -41.17
N MET A 106 -6.68 1.47 -42.17
CA MET A 106 -6.78 1.03 -43.59
C MET A 106 -5.95 -0.23 -43.78
N PRO A 107 -6.53 -1.32 -44.32
CA PRO A 107 -5.79 -2.55 -44.60
C PRO A 107 -4.73 -2.31 -45.67
N SER A 108 -3.64 -3.10 -45.65
CA SER A 108 -2.65 -3.09 -46.72
C SER A 108 -3.27 -3.53 -48.03
N ARG A 109 -2.93 -2.85 -49.15
CA ARG A 109 -3.37 -3.22 -50.49
C ARG A 109 -2.61 -4.44 -51.07
N GLU A 110 -1.45 -4.77 -50.52
CA GLU A 110 -0.63 -5.88 -50.99
C GLU A 110 -0.65 -7.03 -49.95
N ALA A 111 -0.94 -8.23 -50.42
CA ALA A 111 -0.91 -9.42 -49.56
C ALA A 111 0.50 -9.63 -48.99
N GLY A 112 0.59 -9.67 -47.64
CA GLY A 112 1.84 -9.82 -46.91
C GLY A 112 2.57 -8.51 -46.55
N GLN A 113 1.98 -7.35 -46.87
CA GLN A 113 2.47 -6.07 -46.39
C GLN A 113 1.69 -5.61 -45.14
N VAL A 114 2.39 -4.97 -44.22
CA VAL A 114 1.79 -4.39 -42.99
C VAL A 114 0.83 -3.27 -43.39
N ALA A 115 -0.32 -3.21 -42.76
CA ALA A 115 -1.18 -2.02 -42.78
C ALA A 115 -0.33 -0.78 -42.46
N VAL A 116 -0.75 0.38 -42.99
CA VAL A 116 0.00 1.65 -42.86
C VAL A 116 0.55 1.82 -41.45
N GLY A 117 1.86 2.02 -41.28
CA GLY A 117 2.56 2.23 -40.01
C GLY A 117 2.20 3.61 -39.37
N GLY A 118 2.69 3.86 -38.16
CA GLY A 118 2.41 5.12 -37.43
C GLY A 118 1.09 5.12 -36.64
N HIS A 119 0.73 6.27 -36.10
CA HIS A 119 -0.56 6.46 -35.44
C HIS A 119 -1.73 6.43 -36.43
N LEU A 120 -2.86 5.88 -36.02
CA LEU A 120 -4.08 5.96 -36.82
C LEU A 120 -4.56 7.40 -36.92
N ILE A 121 -4.49 8.13 -35.80
CA ILE A 121 -4.79 9.55 -35.69
C ILE A 121 -3.58 10.25 -35.05
N SER A 122 -2.99 11.19 -35.75
CA SER A 122 -1.89 12.04 -35.27
C SER A 122 -2.42 13.42 -34.88
N LEU A 123 -2.14 13.85 -33.66
CA LEU A 123 -2.48 15.18 -33.17
C LEU A 123 -1.30 16.12 -33.44
N GLU A 124 -1.49 17.11 -34.29
CA GLU A 124 -0.50 18.18 -34.52
C GLU A 124 -0.43 19.11 -33.31
N ALA A 125 0.65 19.89 -33.25
CA ALA A 125 0.84 20.86 -32.15
C ALA A 125 -0.37 21.82 -32.04
N GLY A 126 -0.94 21.88 -30.83
CA GLY A 126 -2.14 22.70 -30.56
C GLY A 126 -3.46 22.15 -31.10
N ALA A 127 -3.47 20.89 -31.59
CA ALA A 127 -4.73 20.22 -31.93
C ALA A 127 -5.60 20.01 -30.69
N ASP A 128 -6.91 20.07 -30.88
CA ASP A 128 -7.92 19.83 -29.84
C ASP A 128 -8.98 18.88 -30.41
N LEU A 129 -8.88 17.57 -30.09
CA LEU A 129 -9.77 16.53 -30.59
C LEU A 129 -10.68 16.01 -29.50
N THR A 130 -11.97 16.05 -29.75
CA THR A 130 -12.99 15.40 -28.90
C THR A 130 -13.60 14.21 -29.63
N LEU A 131 -13.69 13.07 -28.92
CA LEU A 131 -14.29 11.83 -29.43
C LEU A 131 -15.46 11.43 -28.54
N SER A 132 -16.63 11.20 -29.11
CA SER A 132 -17.83 10.73 -28.41
C SER A 132 -18.64 9.72 -29.25
N ASP A 133 -19.34 8.81 -28.62
CA ASP A 133 -20.18 7.79 -29.31
C ASP A 133 -19.46 7.13 -30.52
N ILE A 134 -18.18 6.84 -30.42
CA ILE A 134 -17.31 6.34 -31.50
C ILE A 134 -16.46 5.16 -31.07
N VAL A 135 -16.38 4.13 -31.87
CA VAL A 135 -15.47 2.98 -31.65
C VAL A 135 -14.28 3.09 -32.61
N ILE A 136 -13.07 3.20 -32.07
CA ILE A 136 -11.83 3.14 -32.81
C ILE A 136 -11.16 1.78 -32.50
N ASP A 137 -11.12 0.91 -33.50
CA ASP A 137 -10.66 -0.48 -33.40
C ASP A 137 -9.35 -0.66 -34.18
N GLY A 138 -8.28 -0.93 -33.45
CA GLY A 138 -6.93 -1.10 -34.04
C GLY A 138 -6.76 -2.39 -34.80
N TRP A 139 -7.72 -3.31 -34.67
CA TRP A 139 -7.71 -4.63 -35.29
C TRP A 139 -6.40 -5.41 -35.01
N ASP A 140 -6.34 -6.00 -33.83
CA ASP A 140 -5.25 -6.91 -33.46
C ASP A 140 -5.47 -8.25 -34.16
N ASP A 141 -4.84 -8.42 -35.32
CA ASP A 141 -4.66 -9.75 -35.92
C ASP A 141 -3.46 -10.40 -35.19
N SER A 142 -3.75 -11.10 -34.08
CA SER A 142 -2.75 -11.73 -33.18
C SER A 142 -1.86 -12.77 -33.90
N ALA A 143 -2.15 -13.12 -35.16
CA ALA A 143 -1.38 -14.01 -35.98
C ALA A 143 -0.24 -13.31 -36.75
N ASP A 144 -0.20 -11.97 -36.77
CA ASP A 144 0.78 -11.24 -37.56
C ASP A 144 1.96 -10.77 -36.70
N GLU A 145 3.06 -11.55 -36.65
CA GLU A 145 4.34 -11.13 -36.07
C GLU A 145 4.92 -9.87 -36.77
N ALA A 146 4.33 -9.43 -37.86
CA ALA A 146 4.74 -8.29 -38.65
C ALA A 146 4.16 -6.94 -38.23
N ALA A 147 3.64 -6.81 -36.98
CA ALA A 147 3.19 -5.54 -36.41
C ALA A 147 4.33 -4.50 -36.14
N SER A 148 5.53 -4.75 -36.73
CA SER A 148 6.63 -3.78 -36.64
C SER A 148 6.27 -2.51 -37.44
N GLY A 149 6.08 -1.39 -36.72
CA GLY A 149 5.79 -0.10 -37.31
C GLY A 149 4.38 0.46 -37.04
N ARG A 150 3.51 -0.27 -36.34
CA ARG A 150 2.24 0.30 -35.86
C ARG A 150 2.49 1.04 -34.54
N ASP A 151 1.96 2.23 -34.42
CA ASP A 151 1.96 3.01 -33.20
C ASP A 151 0.61 2.90 -32.47
N GLY A 152 0.43 3.67 -31.40
CA GLY A 152 -0.84 3.83 -30.73
C GLY A 152 -1.96 4.26 -31.69
N LEU A 153 -3.21 4.08 -31.28
CA LEU A 153 -4.35 4.54 -32.10
C LEU A 153 -4.29 6.05 -32.29
N ILE A 154 -4.02 6.80 -31.21
CA ILE A 154 -3.95 8.25 -31.21
C ILE A 154 -2.62 8.70 -30.65
N GLY A 155 -1.91 9.58 -31.32
CA GLY A 155 -0.63 10.07 -30.85
C GLY A 155 -0.39 11.55 -30.99
N SER A 156 0.30 12.13 -30.00
CA SER A 156 0.91 13.47 -30.06
C SER A 156 2.39 13.35 -29.75
N VAL A 157 3.25 13.72 -30.69
CA VAL A 157 4.72 13.65 -30.54
C VAL A 157 5.39 15.03 -30.52
N SER A 158 4.59 16.10 -30.43
CA SER A 158 5.08 17.47 -30.56
C SER A 158 5.65 18.12 -29.31
N ASN A 159 5.52 17.50 -28.13
CA ASN A 159 5.80 18.14 -26.82
C ASN A 159 5.04 19.45 -26.56
N ASP A 160 3.99 19.71 -27.30
CA ASP A 160 3.19 20.93 -27.16
C ASP A 160 2.08 20.70 -26.13
N THR A 161 2.22 21.35 -24.99
CA THR A 161 1.25 21.26 -23.88
C THR A 161 -0.09 21.95 -24.15
N SER A 162 -0.30 22.55 -25.33
CA SER A 162 -1.61 23.05 -25.76
C SER A 162 -2.44 21.99 -26.50
N THR A 163 -1.82 20.86 -26.89
CA THR A 163 -2.50 19.75 -27.57
C THR A 163 -3.42 19.00 -26.62
N LYS A 164 -4.65 18.72 -27.06
CA LYS A 164 -5.69 18.11 -26.23
C LYS A 164 -6.36 16.94 -26.93
N LEU A 165 -6.71 15.94 -26.13
CA LEU A 165 -7.56 14.81 -26.51
C LEU A 165 -8.61 14.60 -25.41
N THR A 166 -9.89 14.63 -25.79
CA THR A 166 -10.99 14.34 -24.86
C THR A 166 -11.75 13.10 -25.35
N LEU A 167 -11.88 12.11 -24.49
CA LEU A 167 -12.66 10.90 -24.70
C LEU A 167 -13.93 11.01 -23.86
N GLU A 168 -15.04 11.30 -24.51
CA GLU A 168 -16.35 11.44 -23.89
C GLU A 168 -17.14 10.13 -23.90
N ASN A 169 -18.33 10.17 -23.33
CA ASN A 169 -19.25 9.02 -23.25
C ASN A 169 -19.43 8.31 -24.60
N GLY A 170 -19.37 6.98 -24.59
CA GLY A 170 -19.50 6.13 -25.77
C GLY A 170 -18.26 6.08 -26.66
N CYS A 171 -17.18 6.78 -26.31
CA CYS A 171 -15.90 6.63 -26.99
C CYS A 171 -15.21 5.32 -26.55
N VAL A 172 -14.82 4.47 -27.50
CA VAL A 172 -14.09 3.21 -27.25
C VAL A 172 -12.84 3.18 -28.10
N LEU A 173 -11.68 3.06 -27.45
CA LEU A 173 -10.39 2.79 -28.10
C LEU A 173 -10.00 1.34 -27.76
N GLN A 174 -9.85 0.48 -28.78
CA GLN A 174 -9.65 -0.93 -28.50
C GLN A 174 -8.79 -1.70 -29.51
N ASN A 175 -8.34 -2.90 -29.06
CA ASN A 175 -7.77 -3.94 -29.90
C ASN A 175 -6.56 -3.44 -30.72
N ASN A 176 -5.61 -2.75 -30.10
CA ASN A 176 -4.40 -2.31 -30.79
C ASN A 176 -3.15 -2.91 -30.16
N ARG A 177 -2.23 -3.35 -31.01
CA ARG A 177 -0.90 -3.79 -30.61
C ARG A 177 0.13 -2.84 -31.20
N SER A 178 0.71 -1.99 -30.33
CA SER A 178 1.68 -0.98 -30.74
C SER A 178 3.12 -1.49 -30.66
N SER A 179 3.95 -1.08 -31.58
CA SER A 179 5.41 -1.24 -31.52
C SER A 179 6.12 -0.04 -30.89
N GLN A 180 5.35 0.94 -30.46
CA GLN A 180 5.77 2.13 -29.72
C GLN A 180 5.00 2.24 -28.42
N MET A 181 5.27 3.28 -27.64
CA MET A 181 4.62 3.50 -26.35
C MET A 181 3.13 3.85 -26.52
N GLY A 182 2.32 3.54 -25.51
CA GLY A 182 0.90 3.85 -25.55
C GLY A 182 0.12 3.01 -26.56
N GLY A 183 -0.42 1.88 -26.13
CA GLY A 183 -1.16 0.98 -27.03
C GLY A 183 -2.38 1.64 -27.66
N ALA A 184 -3.14 2.44 -26.90
CA ALA A 184 -4.23 3.26 -27.42
C ALA A 184 -3.79 4.71 -27.63
N VAL A 185 -3.19 5.36 -26.61
CA VAL A 185 -2.81 6.77 -26.62
C VAL A 185 -1.34 6.93 -26.30
N GLU A 186 -0.60 7.60 -27.21
CA GLU A 186 0.79 8.02 -27.01
C GLU A 186 0.86 9.54 -26.96
N GLY A 187 1.17 10.12 -25.78
CA GLY A 187 1.13 11.58 -25.58
C GLY A 187 2.42 12.16 -25.01
N TYR A 188 3.15 12.94 -25.85
CA TYR A 188 4.22 13.83 -25.39
C TYR A 188 3.65 15.24 -25.29
N GLY A 189 3.62 15.85 -24.10
CA GLY A 189 2.99 17.13 -23.86
C GLY A 189 1.45 17.14 -23.99
N LEU A 190 0.83 15.99 -24.18
CA LEU A 190 -0.61 15.85 -24.41
C LEU A 190 -1.41 16.08 -23.13
N ASN A 191 -2.49 16.85 -23.23
CA ASN A 191 -3.54 16.91 -22.22
C ASN A 191 -4.65 15.94 -22.61
N LEU A 192 -4.67 14.76 -21.94
CA LEU A 192 -5.70 13.74 -22.13
C LEU A 192 -6.78 13.91 -21.05
N THR A 193 -8.04 13.89 -21.47
CA THR A 193 -9.20 13.79 -20.57
C THR A 193 -10.01 12.55 -20.91
N MET A 194 -10.34 11.75 -19.91
CA MET A 194 -11.30 10.66 -20.03
C MET A 194 -12.50 10.92 -19.14
N ASP A 195 -13.69 10.96 -19.74
CA ASP A 195 -14.94 11.20 -19.04
C ASP A 195 -15.74 9.88 -18.85
N GLU A 196 -16.78 9.95 -18.01
CA GLU A 196 -17.66 8.83 -17.75
C GLU A 196 -18.20 8.18 -19.04
N GLY A 197 -18.19 6.85 -19.10
CA GLY A 197 -18.64 6.07 -20.25
C GLY A 197 -17.64 5.94 -21.39
N SER A 198 -16.44 6.54 -21.29
CA SER A 198 -15.32 6.26 -22.20
C SER A 198 -14.61 4.96 -21.84
N LEU A 199 -14.01 4.27 -22.83
CA LEU A 199 -13.37 2.98 -22.64
C LEU A 199 -12.07 2.84 -23.44
N ILE A 200 -10.99 2.44 -22.78
CA ILE A 200 -9.76 1.94 -23.43
C ILE A 200 -9.60 0.49 -23.04
N GLN A 201 -9.54 -0.42 -24.02
CA GLN A 201 -9.44 -1.84 -23.70
C GLN A 201 -8.64 -2.67 -24.72
N ASN A 202 -8.10 -3.80 -24.24
CA ASN A 202 -7.43 -4.79 -25.07
C ASN A 202 -6.29 -4.19 -25.91
N CYS A 203 -5.55 -3.23 -25.36
CA CYS A 203 -4.40 -2.62 -26.02
C CYS A 203 -3.10 -3.17 -25.43
N SER A 204 -2.11 -3.41 -26.27
CA SER A 204 -0.85 -4.02 -25.86
C SER A 204 0.35 -3.45 -26.60
N LEU A 205 1.55 -3.72 -26.07
CA LEU A 205 2.79 -3.33 -26.70
C LEU A 205 3.57 -4.55 -27.21
N TYR A 206 4.30 -4.35 -28.31
CA TYR A 206 5.18 -5.36 -28.89
C TYR A 206 6.65 -4.95 -28.73
N ASN A 207 7.38 -5.63 -27.85
CA ASN A 207 8.81 -5.38 -27.57
C ASN A 207 9.18 -3.97 -27.07
N VAL A 208 8.21 -3.20 -26.59
CA VAL A 208 8.40 -1.88 -25.98
C VAL A 208 7.85 -1.82 -24.56
N GLU A 209 8.17 -0.75 -23.81
CA GLU A 209 8.14 -0.84 -22.37
C GLU A 209 6.93 -0.18 -21.72
N TYR A 210 6.40 0.96 -22.23
CA TYR A 210 5.58 1.87 -21.40
C TYR A 210 4.15 2.08 -21.89
N GLY A 211 3.18 1.86 -20.99
CA GLY A 211 1.78 2.23 -21.17
C GLY A 211 1.02 1.34 -22.16
N GLY A 212 0.50 0.19 -21.71
CA GLY A 212 -0.28 -0.72 -22.55
C GLY A 212 -1.54 -0.08 -23.13
N GLY A 213 -2.26 0.70 -22.31
CA GLY A 213 -3.37 1.55 -22.74
C GLY A 213 -2.89 2.95 -23.09
N VAL A 214 -2.34 3.67 -22.12
CA VAL A 214 -2.01 5.09 -22.20
C VAL A 214 -0.56 5.34 -21.78
N PHE A 215 0.13 6.15 -22.56
CA PHE A 215 1.43 6.72 -22.24
C PHE A 215 1.37 8.23 -22.28
N ILE A 216 1.73 8.92 -21.18
CA ILE A 216 1.78 10.38 -21.09
C ILE A 216 3.14 10.80 -20.58
N ALA A 217 3.76 11.76 -21.26
CA ALA A 217 5.11 12.24 -20.94
C ALA A 217 5.31 13.73 -21.18
N ASN A 218 6.47 14.27 -20.73
CA ASN A 218 6.95 15.63 -21.03
C ASN A 218 5.96 16.74 -20.67
N ASN A 219 5.58 16.85 -19.39
CA ASN A 219 4.58 17.81 -18.89
C ASN A 219 3.18 17.63 -19.49
N GLY A 220 2.88 16.50 -20.11
CA GLY A 220 1.52 16.15 -20.43
C GLY A 220 0.70 15.97 -19.17
N THR A 221 -0.61 16.04 -19.30
CA THR A 221 -1.54 15.78 -18.20
C THR A 221 -2.52 14.69 -18.59
N PHE A 222 -2.86 13.83 -17.65
CA PHE A 222 -3.95 12.88 -17.80
C PHE A 222 -4.99 13.11 -16.71
N THR A 223 -6.16 13.56 -17.07
CA THR A 223 -7.30 13.72 -16.17
C THR A 223 -8.35 12.66 -16.47
N MET A 224 -8.59 11.79 -15.50
CA MET A 224 -9.61 10.75 -15.56
C MET A 224 -10.79 11.15 -14.67
N ASN A 225 -11.85 11.67 -15.27
CA ASN A 225 -13.08 12.03 -14.57
C ASN A 225 -14.07 10.86 -14.44
N GLY A 226 -13.79 9.78 -15.17
CA GLY A 226 -14.57 8.56 -15.23
C GLY A 226 -13.99 7.62 -16.28
N GLY A 227 -14.83 6.75 -16.84
CA GLY A 227 -14.41 5.79 -17.87
C GLY A 227 -13.62 4.59 -17.33
N THR A 228 -13.09 3.77 -18.25
CA THR A 228 -12.40 2.53 -17.87
C THR A 228 -11.18 2.28 -18.76
N ILE A 229 -10.07 1.87 -18.16
CA ILE A 229 -8.87 1.35 -18.85
C ILE A 229 -8.71 -0.11 -18.42
N SER A 230 -8.91 -1.06 -19.34
CA SER A 230 -8.93 -2.46 -18.97
C SER A 230 -8.28 -3.41 -19.96
N ASN A 231 -7.79 -4.55 -19.43
CA ASN A 231 -7.19 -5.63 -20.25
C ASN A 231 -6.05 -5.16 -21.15
N CYS A 232 -5.34 -4.13 -20.74
CA CYS A 232 -4.17 -3.62 -21.46
C CYS A 232 -2.88 -4.23 -20.89
N SER A 233 -1.81 -4.27 -21.72
CA SER A 233 -0.55 -4.85 -21.26
C SER A 233 0.71 -4.21 -21.84
N ALA A 234 1.72 -4.05 -20.97
CA ALA A 234 3.05 -3.53 -21.30
C ALA A 234 4.09 -4.08 -20.31
N ASN A 235 5.37 -3.82 -20.49
CA ASN A 235 6.36 -4.16 -19.47
C ASN A 235 6.27 -3.24 -18.24
N ARG A 236 5.89 -1.98 -18.43
CA ARG A 236 5.76 -0.98 -17.39
C ARG A 236 4.48 -0.18 -17.57
N GLY A 237 3.60 -0.23 -16.56
CA GLY A 237 2.28 0.34 -16.66
C GLY A 237 1.40 -0.40 -17.66
N GLY A 238 0.93 -1.59 -17.29
CA GLY A 238 0.03 -2.38 -18.14
C GLY A 238 -1.16 -1.56 -18.61
N GLY A 239 -1.79 -0.78 -17.72
CA GLY A 239 -2.81 0.22 -18.05
C GLY A 239 -2.21 1.54 -18.52
N VAL A 240 -1.44 2.21 -17.65
CA VAL A 240 -0.98 3.59 -17.82
C VAL A 240 0.49 3.73 -17.44
N ALA A 241 1.24 4.51 -18.21
CA ALA A 241 2.55 5.00 -17.82
C ALA A 241 2.60 6.53 -17.89
N VAL A 242 3.09 7.16 -16.81
CA VAL A 242 3.23 8.61 -16.66
C VAL A 242 4.70 8.91 -16.38
N ILE A 243 5.37 9.64 -17.27
CA ILE A 243 6.80 9.90 -17.16
C ILE A 243 7.10 11.39 -17.33
N ALA A 244 7.64 12.03 -16.28
CA ALA A 244 7.85 13.47 -16.27
C ALA A 244 6.57 14.24 -16.64
N ALA A 245 5.43 13.83 -16.06
CA ALA A 245 4.07 14.28 -16.40
C ALA A 245 3.14 14.13 -15.19
N HIS A 246 1.87 14.48 -15.34
CA HIS A 246 0.91 14.57 -14.24
C HIS A 246 -0.33 13.72 -14.52
N MET A 247 -0.86 13.05 -13.50
CA MET A 247 -2.12 12.31 -13.60
C MET A 247 -3.03 12.62 -12.41
N VAL A 248 -4.31 12.89 -12.72
CA VAL A 248 -5.37 13.04 -11.73
C VAL A 248 -6.49 12.06 -12.06
N MET A 249 -6.85 11.22 -11.12
CA MET A 249 -8.00 10.32 -11.20
C MET A 249 -9.07 10.81 -10.24
N ASN A 250 -10.10 11.44 -10.78
CA ASN A 250 -11.25 11.91 -10.02
C ASN A 250 -12.28 10.80 -9.80
N ASP A 251 -12.44 9.93 -10.80
CA ASP A 251 -13.27 8.72 -10.76
C ASP A 251 -12.87 7.80 -11.91
N GLY A 252 -13.54 6.67 -12.08
CA GLY A 252 -13.32 5.69 -13.14
C GLY A 252 -12.62 4.42 -12.67
N LYS A 253 -12.14 3.62 -13.64
CA LYS A 253 -11.55 2.30 -13.36
C LYS A 253 -10.30 2.04 -14.18
N ILE A 254 -9.25 1.58 -13.48
CA ILE A 254 -8.06 1.01 -14.12
C ILE A 254 -8.00 -0.45 -13.66
N GLU A 255 -8.47 -1.38 -14.52
CA GLU A 255 -8.74 -2.72 -14.06
C GLU A 255 -8.24 -3.83 -14.99
N ASN A 256 -7.81 -4.96 -14.40
CA ASN A 256 -7.40 -6.15 -15.14
C ASN A 256 -6.28 -5.91 -16.16
N ASN A 257 -5.45 -4.89 -15.93
CA ASN A 257 -4.29 -4.63 -16.76
C ASN A 257 -3.09 -5.45 -16.24
N SER A 258 -2.15 -5.75 -17.11
CA SER A 258 -1.06 -6.65 -16.74
C SER A 258 0.29 -6.24 -17.33
N THR A 259 1.36 -6.64 -16.61
CA THR A 259 2.66 -6.64 -17.25
C THR A 259 2.94 -8.02 -17.81
N TYR A 260 3.12 -8.09 -19.12
CA TYR A 260 3.46 -9.33 -19.81
C TYR A 260 4.94 -9.36 -20.13
N VAL A 261 5.58 -10.46 -19.78
CA VAL A 261 6.98 -10.69 -20.09
C VAL A 261 7.10 -11.90 -20.99
N ALA A 262 7.17 -11.67 -22.27
CA ALA A 262 7.75 -12.65 -23.18
C ALA A 262 9.28 -12.70 -22.98
N GLY A 263 9.69 -13.26 -21.86
CA GLY A 263 11.04 -13.81 -21.67
C GLY A 263 12.22 -12.90 -21.40
N LYS A 264 12.13 -11.57 -21.17
CA LYS A 264 13.35 -10.75 -21.06
C LYS A 264 13.40 -9.58 -20.08
N GLN A 265 12.32 -9.02 -19.57
CA GLN A 265 12.40 -7.87 -18.66
C GLN A 265 11.44 -8.02 -17.48
N PRO A 266 11.83 -7.59 -16.26
CA PRO A 266 10.93 -7.60 -15.14
C PRO A 266 9.78 -6.59 -15.39
N GLY A 267 8.52 -7.03 -15.20
CA GLY A 267 7.34 -6.21 -15.39
C GLY A 267 7.02 -5.40 -14.12
N TYR A 268 6.85 -4.09 -14.26
CA TYR A 268 6.53 -3.15 -13.18
C TYR A 268 5.18 -2.47 -13.42
N ALA A 269 4.34 -2.37 -12.39
CA ALA A 269 3.02 -1.76 -12.39
C ALA A 269 2.04 -2.40 -13.40
N GLY A 270 1.15 -3.24 -12.89
CA GLY A 270 0.04 -3.75 -13.69
C GLY A 270 -0.92 -2.64 -14.10
N GLY A 271 -1.24 -1.73 -13.16
CA GLY A 271 -2.08 -0.55 -13.39
C GLY A 271 -1.30 0.66 -13.88
N ILE A 272 -0.60 1.37 -12.98
CA ILE A 272 0.01 2.68 -13.23
C ILE A 272 1.51 2.67 -12.91
N TYR A 273 2.34 3.00 -13.86
CA TYR A 273 3.78 3.20 -13.71
C TYR A 273 4.11 4.70 -13.69
N LEU A 274 4.90 5.14 -12.71
CA LEU A 274 5.30 6.53 -12.53
C LEU A 274 6.83 6.66 -12.49
N ALA A 275 7.39 7.55 -13.32
CA ALA A 275 8.82 7.85 -13.31
C ALA A 275 9.08 9.32 -13.64
N ASP A 276 10.19 9.84 -13.16
CA ASP A 276 10.60 11.22 -13.37
C ASP A 276 11.46 11.44 -14.63
N TYR A 277 11.95 10.36 -15.24
CA TYR A 277 12.90 10.39 -16.35
C TYR A 277 12.84 9.10 -17.17
N GLN A 278 13.14 9.19 -18.44
CA GLN A 278 13.37 8.04 -19.30
C GLN A 278 14.43 8.33 -20.37
N GLU A 279 15.43 7.48 -20.43
CA GLU A 279 16.32 7.40 -21.56
C GLU A 279 15.69 6.51 -22.65
N MET A 280 15.45 7.09 -23.82
CA MET A 280 14.86 6.37 -24.93
C MET A 280 16.02 5.80 -25.78
N SER A 281 16.09 4.48 -25.89
CA SER A 281 16.97 3.89 -26.91
C SER A 281 16.49 4.36 -28.29
N SER A 282 17.37 4.96 -29.08
CA SER A 282 17.06 5.43 -30.42
C SER A 282 16.38 4.33 -31.25
N VAL A 283 15.08 4.41 -31.41
CA VAL A 283 14.38 3.63 -32.44
C VAL A 283 14.74 4.29 -33.78
N GLY A 284 15.53 3.62 -34.60
CA GLY A 284 16.03 4.18 -35.85
C GLY A 284 14.88 4.51 -36.80
N GLY A 285 14.82 5.75 -37.25
CA GLY A 285 13.88 6.27 -38.24
C GLY A 285 13.73 7.78 -38.15
N ASP A 286 13.12 8.41 -39.11
CA ASP A 286 12.73 9.85 -39.14
C ASP A 286 11.63 10.17 -38.11
N ASP A 287 11.79 9.64 -36.88
CA ASP A 287 10.80 9.73 -35.82
C ASP A 287 10.90 11.08 -35.13
N LYS A 288 9.80 11.83 -35.07
CA LYS A 288 9.70 13.12 -34.38
C LYS A 288 9.72 12.98 -32.86
N ARG A 289 9.77 11.75 -32.31
CA ARG A 289 9.84 11.48 -30.86
C ARG A 289 11.14 12.00 -30.26
N PRO A 290 11.11 12.53 -29.03
CA PRO A 290 12.33 12.94 -28.35
C PRO A 290 13.24 11.73 -28.05
N ASN A 291 14.55 11.92 -28.15
CA ASN A 291 15.53 10.87 -27.82
C ASN A 291 15.62 10.57 -26.31
N SER A 292 15.08 11.43 -25.48
CA SER A 292 14.98 11.29 -24.03
C SER A 292 13.82 12.11 -23.50
N ILE A 293 13.27 11.66 -22.38
CA ILE A 293 12.30 12.43 -21.60
C ILE A 293 13.11 13.11 -20.49
N PRO A 294 13.25 14.46 -20.49
CA PRO A 294 14.00 15.16 -19.46
C PRO A 294 13.41 14.93 -18.07
N ALA A 295 14.27 14.83 -17.07
CA ALA A 295 13.85 14.63 -15.70
C ALA A 295 12.96 15.79 -15.19
N ARG A 296 11.75 15.47 -14.75
CA ARG A 296 10.76 16.41 -14.18
C ARG A 296 9.98 15.70 -13.08
N ASP A 297 9.37 16.50 -12.22
CA ASP A 297 8.46 15.98 -11.22
C ASP A 297 7.30 15.25 -11.88
N THR A 298 6.88 14.16 -11.26
CA THR A 298 5.77 13.33 -11.71
C THR A 298 4.84 13.10 -10.54
N ASP A 299 3.56 13.29 -10.75
CA ASP A 299 2.58 13.07 -9.69
C ASP A 299 1.36 12.30 -10.21
N PHE A 300 0.83 11.51 -9.29
CA PHE A 300 -0.46 10.87 -9.40
C PHE A 300 -1.31 11.22 -8.19
N ILE A 301 -2.48 11.80 -8.43
CA ILE A 301 -3.46 12.14 -7.40
C ILE A 301 -4.73 11.34 -7.66
N MET A 302 -5.12 10.52 -6.68
CA MET A 302 -6.36 9.74 -6.71
C MET A 302 -7.38 10.39 -5.77
N ASN A 303 -8.41 11.00 -6.35
CA ASN A 303 -9.51 11.62 -5.63
C ASN A 303 -10.72 10.68 -5.49
N GLY A 304 -10.74 9.60 -6.24
CA GLY A 304 -11.82 8.60 -6.26
C GLY A 304 -11.54 7.51 -7.28
N GLY A 305 -12.56 6.69 -7.57
CA GLY A 305 -12.47 5.58 -8.52
C GLY A 305 -11.80 4.32 -7.99
N THR A 306 -11.43 3.40 -8.88
CA THR A 306 -10.85 2.10 -8.52
C THR A 306 -9.67 1.71 -9.39
N ILE A 307 -8.62 1.18 -8.74
CA ILE A 307 -7.49 0.52 -9.42
C ILE A 307 -7.50 -0.94 -8.94
N SER A 308 -7.99 -1.87 -9.79
CA SER A 308 -8.30 -3.22 -9.31
C SER A 308 -8.00 -4.35 -10.28
N GLY A 309 -7.68 -5.53 -9.73
CA GLY A 309 -7.44 -6.72 -10.54
C GLY A 309 -6.21 -6.63 -11.44
N ASN A 310 -5.34 -5.63 -11.27
CA ASN A 310 -4.14 -5.47 -12.08
C ASN A 310 -3.03 -6.41 -11.59
N SER A 311 -2.18 -6.85 -12.51
CA SER A 311 -1.12 -7.81 -12.20
C SER A 311 0.24 -7.35 -12.77
N ALA A 312 1.23 -7.21 -11.87
CA ALA A 312 2.62 -6.97 -12.26
C ALA A 312 3.46 -8.22 -12.05
N HIS A 313 4.50 -8.42 -12.85
CA HIS A 313 5.36 -9.58 -12.67
C HIS A 313 6.22 -9.48 -11.42
N VAL A 314 6.80 -8.29 -11.14
CA VAL A 314 7.76 -8.15 -10.03
C VAL A 314 7.36 -7.10 -8.99
N TYR A 315 6.89 -5.92 -9.39
CA TYR A 315 6.61 -4.84 -8.44
C TYR A 315 5.36 -4.04 -8.79
N GLY A 316 4.55 -3.76 -7.75
CA GLY A 316 3.41 -2.88 -7.83
C GLY A 316 2.27 -3.44 -8.68
N GLY A 317 1.45 -4.33 -8.13
CA GLY A 317 0.29 -4.88 -8.86
C GLY A 317 -0.58 -3.76 -9.41
N ALA A 318 -0.91 -2.76 -8.59
CA ALA A 318 -1.62 -1.55 -9.03
C ALA A 318 -0.65 -0.45 -9.47
N ILE A 319 0.22 0.03 -8.57
CA ILE A 319 1.05 1.23 -8.76
C ILE A 319 2.51 0.91 -8.47
N CYS A 320 3.41 1.38 -9.32
CA CYS A 320 4.84 1.36 -9.07
C CYS A 320 5.45 2.73 -9.36
N THR A 321 6.17 3.31 -8.38
CA THR A 321 6.99 4.51 -8.59
C THR A 321 8.44 4.10 -8.81
N PHE A 322 9.13 4.71 -9.77
CA PHE A 322 10.52 4.38 -10.09
C PHE A 322 11.32 5.61 -10.51
N PRO A 323 11.66 6.52 -9.59
CA PRO A 323 12.43 7.72 -9.90
C PRO A 323 13.86 7.37 -10.26
N GLN A 324 14.40 7.93 -11.35
CA GLN A 324 15.75 7.72 -11.84
C GLN A 324 16.48 9.03 -12.18
N GLY A 325 15.74 10.09 -12.49
CA GLY A 325 16.27 11.39 -12.90
C GLY A 325 16.57 12.35 -11.75
N GLY A 326 16.36 11.93 -10.50
CA GLY A 326 16.59 12.75 -9.30
C GLY A 326 15.55 13.84 -9.09
N LYS A 327 14.33 13.67 -9.64
CA LYS A 327 13.18 14.51 -9.40
C LYS A 327 12.15 13.78 -8.55
N HIS A 328 11.12 14.49 -8.10
CA HIS A 328 10.09 13.92 -7.25
C HIS A 328 9.11 13.07 -8.06
N VAL A 329 8.81 11.88 -7.52
CA VAL A 329 7.69 11.07 -7.97
C VAL A 329 6.75 10.92 -6.80
N SER A 330 5.53 11.45 -6.87
CA SER A 330 4.59 11.43 -5.77
C SER A 330 3.31 10.68 -6.10
N VAL A 331 2.76 10.02 -5.09
CA VAL A 331 1.44 9.39 -5.11
C VAL A 331 0.64 9.94 -3.95
N GLU A 332 -0.52 10.49 -4.23
CA GLU A 332 -1.45 10.96 -3.24
C GLU A 332 -2.79 10.23 -3.41
N VAL A 333 -3.24 9.54 -2.37
CA VAL A 333 -4.54 8.86 -2.31
C VAL A 333 -5.43 9.64 -1.36
N ASN A 334 -6.37 10.41 -1.91
CA ASN A 334 -7.35 11.19 -1.15
C ASN A 334 -8.60 10.36 -0.86
N ASP A 335 -9.03 9.53 -1.82
CA ASP A 335 -10.17 8.62 -1.71
C ASP A 335 -10.08 7.53 -2.79
N GLY A 336 -11.06 6.62 -2.85
CA GLY A 336 -11.13 5.53 -3.81
C GLY A 336 -10.58 4.21 -3.29
N ALA A 337 -10.41 3.21 -4.18
CA ALA A 337 -9.97 1.89 -3.80
C ALA A 337 -8.85 1.33 -4.69
N ILE A 338 -7.79 0.85 -4.07
CA ILE A 338 -6.72 0.07 -4.70
C ILE A 338 -6.88 -1.37 -4.22
N SER A 339 -7.49 -2.25 -5.04
CA SER A 339 -7.97 -3.53 -4.54
C SER A 339 -7.74 -4.72 -5.47
N ASN A 340 -7.56 -5.91 -4.88
CA ASN A 340 -7.43 -7.16 -5.64
C ASN A 340 -6.29 -7.14 -6.67
N ASN A 341 -5.26 -6.32 -6.47
CA ASN A 341 -4.09 -6.30 -7.34
C ASN A 341 -3.05 -7.31 -6.84
N GLN A 342 -2.26 -7.84 -7.77
CA GLN A 342 -1.35 -8.91 -7.42
C GLN A 342 0.02 -8.79 -8.09
N VAL A 343 1.02 -9.34 -7.41
CA VAL A 343 2.36 -9.55 -7.94
C VAL A 343 2.72 -11.02 -7.72
N PRO A 344 2.69 -11.89 -8.75
CA PRO A 344 2.92 -13.33 -8.58
C PRO A 344 4.31 -13.72 -8.07
N ASP A 345 5.35 -12.96 -8.44
CA ASP A 345 6.74 -13.33 -8.18
C ASP A 345 7.54 -12.24 -7.42
N GLY A 346 6.89 -11.24 -6.83
CA GLY A 346 7.60 -10.10 -6.27
C GLY A 346 6.96 -9.42 -5.07
N SER A 347 6.91 -8.08 -5.08
CA SER A 347 6.58 -7.27 -3.91
C SER A 347 5.65 -6.10 -4.25
N GLY A 348 4.89 -5.61 -3.25
CA GLY A 348 3.97 -4.50 -3.42
C GLY A 348 2.73 -4.91 -4.22
N GLY A 349 1.88 -5.77 -3.66
CA GLY A 349 0.65 -6.21 -4.33
C GLY A 349 -0.23 -5.04 -4.76
N GLY A 350 -0.44 -4.06 -3.88
CA GLY A 350 -1.07 -2.78 -4.20
C GLY A 350 -0.05 -1.80 -4.77
N ILE A 351 0.81 -1.25 -3.93
CA ILE A 351 1.76 -0.18 -4.27
C ILE A 351 3.20 -0.62 -3.99
N ALA A 352 4.10 -0.37 -4.92
CA ALA A 352 5.54 -0.44 -4.72
C ALA A 352 6.17 0.95 -4.90
N ALA A 353 6.80 1.48 -3.86
CA ALA A 353 7.43 2.79 -3.84
C ALA A 353 8.95 2.66 -3.68
N PHE A 354 9.72 3.22 -4.62
CA PHE A 354 11.17 3.09 -4.68
C PHE A 354 11.91 4.43 -4.57
N PHE A 355 13.09 4.40 -3.92
CA PHE A 355 14.12 5.44 -3.88
C PHE A 355 13.77 6.77 -3.21
N ASN A 356 14.80 7.58 -3.04
CA ASN A 356 14.84 8.78 -2.20
C ASN A 356 13.94 9.94 -2.64
N THR A 357 13.36 9.87 -3.86
CA THR A 357 12.57 10.96 -4.41
C THR A 357 11.08 10.65 -4.50
N SER A 358 10.69 9.44 -4.08
CA SER A 358 9.28 9.07 -4.07
C SER A 358 8.60 9.51 -2.78
N LYS A 359 7.39 10.07 -2.91
CA LYS A 359 6.50 10.42 -1.81
C LYS A 359 5.20 9.67 -1.96
N LEU A 360 4.75 9.03 -0.87
CA LEU A 360 3.44 8.38 -0.80
C LEU A 360 2.62 9.00 0.33
N SER A 361 1.46 9.56 0.01
CA SER A 361 0.56 10.16 0.99
C SER A 361 -0.83 9.54 0.89
N ILE A 362 -1.30 8.93 1.97
CA ILE A 362 -2.63 8.33 2.10
C ILE A 362 -3.44 9.23 3.02
N LYS A 363 -4.40 9.95 2.45
CA LYS A 363 -5.27 10.88 3.16
C LYS A 363 -6.69 10.34 3.32
N GLY A 364 -6.98 9.22 2.66
CA GLY A 364 -8.26 8.52 2.67
C GLY A 364 -8.24 7.30 1.77
N GLY A 365 -9.43 6.77 1.46
CA GLY A 365 -9.60 5.61 0.59
C GLY A 365 -9.14 4.29 1.21
N SER A 366 -8.98 3.26 0.37
CA SER A 366 -8.66 1.91 0.83
C SER A 366 -7.64 1.20 -0.07
N ILE A 367 -6.66 0.54 0.56
CA ILE A 367 -5.68 -0.35 -0.09
C ILE A 367 -5.94 -1.75 0.45
N VAL A 368 -6.72 -2.55 -0.29
CA VAL A 368 -7.31 -3.75 0.28
C VAL A 368 -7.25 -4.96 -0.66
N ASP A 369 -7.20 -6.15 -0.06
CA ASP A 369 -7.26 -7.43 -0.78
C ASP A 369 -6.15 -7.58 -1.87
N ASN A 370 -5.01 -6.88 -1.70
CA ASN A 370 -3.87 -6.99 -2.61
C ASN A 370 -2.90 -8.07 -2.11
N SER A 371 -2.13 -8.66 -3.04
CA SER A 371 -1.26 -9.77 -2.69
C SER A 371 0.10 -9.75 -3.38
N ALA A 372 1.14 -10.17 -2.62
CA ALA A 372 2.49 -10.38 -3.11
C ALA A 372 3.14 -11.56 -2.35
N PRO A 373 3.92 -12.44 -2.98
CA PRO A 373 4.54 -13.55 -2.28
C PRO A 373 5.69 -13.15 -1.36
N ASN A 374 6.36 -12.03 -1.64
CA ASN A 374 7.54 -11.62 -0.89
C ASN A 374 7.23 -10.53 0.15
N PHE A 375 7.17 -9.28 -0.24
CA PHE A 375 7.12 -8.14 0.68
C PHE A 375 5.95 -7.21 0.37
N GLY A 376 5.26 -6.73 1.43
CA GLY A 376 4.24 -5.71 1.32
C GLY A 376 3.06 -6.10 0.45
N GLY A 377 2.09 -6.82 0.99
CA GLY A 377 0.87 -7.20 0.24
C GLY A 377 0.08 -5.96 -0.19
N GLY A 378 -0.11 -5.01 0.73
CA GLY A 378 -0.67 -3.70 0.44
C GLY A 378 0.40 -2.75 -0.14
N ILE A 379 1.44 -2.45 0.64
CA ILE A 379 2.47 -1.47 0.31
C ILE A 379 3.87 -2.03 0.57
N PHE A 380 4.71 -1.95 -0.44
CA PHE A 380 6.15 -2.18 -0.35
C PHE A 380 6.90 -0.87 -0.52
N VAL A 381 7.71 -0.49 0.46
CA VAL A 381 8.52 0.73 0.43
C VAL A 381 9.99 0.36 0.47
N TYR A 382 10.77 0.90 -0.46
CA TYR A 382 12.19 0.60 -0.59
C TYR A 382 13.05 1.85 -0.74
N SER A 383 13.91 2.11 0.26
CA SER A 383 14.96 3.14 0.24
C SER A 383 14.45 4.58 0.01
N MET A 384 13.35 4.95 0.65
CA MET A 384 12.83 6.33 0.64
C MET A 384 13.51 7.18 1.73
N LYS A 385 14.79 7.47 1.56
CA LYS A 385 15.55 8.32 2.52
C LYS A 385 15.28 9.78 2.24
N GLY A 386 14.77 10.49 3.26
CA GLY A 386 14.52 11.93 3.20
C GLY A 386 13.08 12.31 2.83
N ASP A 387 12.31 11.42 2.25
CA ASP A 387 10.86 11.55 2.08
C ASP A 387 10.15 10.50 2.94
N LYS A 388 8.89 10.78 3.29
CA LYS A 388 8.12 9.94 4.20
C LYS A 388 6.91 9.34 3.50
N VAL A 389 6.55 8.13 3.88
CA VAL A 389 5.20 7.64 3.68
C VAL A 389 4.33 8.20 4.79
N THR A 390 3.22 8.81 4.43
CA THR A 390 2.29 9.38 5.41
C THR A 390 0.90 8.79 5.25
N MET A 391 0.26 8.44 6.37
CA MET A 391 -1.13 8.01 6.41
C MET A 391 -1.89 8.86 7.42
N ALA A 392 -2.76 9.72 6.93
CA ALA A 392 -3.56 10.63 7.74
C ALA A 392 -5.01 10.15 7.91
N SER A 393 -5.43 9.16 7.13
CA SER A 393 -6.72 8.46 7.23
C SER A 393 -6.74 7.26 6.27
N GLY A 394 -7.87 6.56 6.17
CA GLY A 394 -8.07 5.45 5.24
C GLY A 394 -7.76 4.07 5.83
N GLU A 395 -7.69 3.07 4.97
CA GLU A 395 -7.56 1.67 5.37
C GLU A 395 -6.50 0.93 4.53
N ILE A 396 -5.59 0.21 5.18
CA ILE A 396 -4.71 -0.78 4.56
C ILE A 396 -5.09 -2.14 5.13
N ALA A 397 -5.92 -2.92 4.41
CA ALA A 397 -6.53 -4.08 5.04
C ALA A 397 -6.67 -5.30 4.12
N ARG A 398 -6.72 -6.48 4.74
CA ARG A 398 -6.90 -7.78 4.05
C ARG A 398 -5.86 -8.06 2.96
N ASN A 399 -4.74 -7.36 3.00
CA ASN A 399 -3.62 -7.63 2.09
C ASN A 399 -2.79 -8.82 2.59
N SER A 400 -2.07 -9.47 1.69
CA SER A 400 -1.27 -10.64 2.05
C SER A 400 0.11 -10.66 1.40
N ALA A 401 1.13 -11.06 2.20
CA ALA A 401 2.51 -11.21 1.71
C ALA A 401 3.29 -12.29 2.48
N GLY A 402 4.54 -12.53 2.10
CA GLY A 402 5.51 -13.28 2.90
C GLY A 402 5.88 -12.53 4.17
N TYR A 403 6.22 -11.25 4.02
CA TYR A 403 6.60 -10.33 5.09
C TYR A 403 5.84 -9.02 4.94
N GLY A 404 5.35 -8.45 6.05
CA GLY A 404 4.58 -7.21 6.02
C GLY A 404 3.30 -7.37 5.18
N GLY A 405 2.33 -8.16 5.67
CA GLY A 405 1.08 -8.41 4.93
C GLY A 405 0.40 -7.13 4.48
N GLY A 406 0.30 -6.13 5.36
CA GLY A 406 -0.15 -4.77 5.04
C GLY A 406 0.98 -3.94 4.44
N VAL A 407 2.05 -3.71 5.21
CA VAL A 407 3.14 -2.79 4.89
C VAL A 407 4.50 -3.43 5.16
N PHE A 408 5.41 -3.29 4.22
CA PHE A 408 6.82 -3.62 4.40
C PHE A 408 7.67 -2.38 4.19
N LEU A 409 8.52 -2.06 5.18
CA LEU A 409 9.43 -0.91 5.14
C LEU A 409 10.87 -1.38 5.03
N ASN A 410 11.59 -0.88 4.04
CA ASN A 410 13.02 -1.05 3.88
C ASN A 410 13.71 0.29 3.73
N ALA A 411 14.61 0.62 4.66
CA ALA A 411 15.34 1.88 4.72
C ALA A 411 14.43 3.11 4.53
N SER A 412 13.30 3.16 5.24
CA SER A 412 12.21 4.11 5.00
C SER A 412 11.52 4.53 6.29
N GLU A 413 10.81 5.65 6.24
CA GLU A 413 10.02 6.17 7.35
C GLU A 413 8.52 6.19 6.98
N PHE A 414 7.67 5.66 7.87
CA PHE A 414 6.22 5.66 7.72
C PHE A 414 5.59 6.34 8.94
N GLU A 415 4.86 7.42 8.72
CA GLU A 415 4.09 8.13 9.73
C GLU A 415 2.60 7.88 9.54
N GLN A 416 1.97 7.19 10.49
CA GLN A 416 0.53 7.03 10.56
C GLN A 416 -0.02 7.90 11.68
N SER A 417 -0.87 8.88 11.33
CA SER A 417 -1.51 9.77 12.30
C SER A 417 -3.00 9.47 12.52
N ASP A 418 -3.59 8.72 11.61
CA ASP A 418 -4.96 8.21 11.71
C ASP A 418 -5.16 7.05 10.73
N GLY A 419 -6.35 6.45 10.70
CA GLY A 419 -6.68 5.32 9.84
C GLY A 419 -6.25 3.97 10.42
N CYS A 420 -6.44 2.91 9.65
CA CYS A 420 -6.29 1.54 10.13
C CYS A 420 -5.38 0.68 9.22
N ILE A 421 -4.40 0.01 9.83
CA ILE A 421 -3.68 -1.11 9.21
C ILE A 421 -4.27 -2.39 9.81
N GLY A 422 -5.21 -3.04 9.10
CA GLY A 422 -6.06 -4.04 9.73
C GLY A 422 -6.32 -5.31 8.91
N SER A 423 -6.47 -6.44 9.60
CA SER A 423 -6.83 -7.72 8.97
C SER A 423 -5.86 -8.20 7.87
N ASN A 424 -4.64 -7.66 7.81
CA ASN A 424 -3.62 -8.09 6.87
C ASN A 424 -2.97 -9.41 7.32
N LYS A 425 -2.40 -10.15 6.38
CA LYS A 425 -1.85 -11.47 6.64
C LYS A 425 -0.44 -11.63 6.11
N ALA A 426 0.47 -12.16 6.94
CA ALA A 426 1.80 -12.56 6.49
C ALA A 426 1.98 -14.08 6.60
N LEU A 427 2.81 -14.64 5.71
CA LEU A 427 3.19 -16.04 5.78
C LEU A 427 4.33 -16.26 6.79
N LEU A 428 5.19 -15.27 6.97
CA LEU A 428 6.42 -15.37 7.74
C LEU A 428 6.47 -14.41 8.93
N MET A 429 6.41 -13.09 8.74
CA MET A 429 6.56 -12.09 9.81
C MET A 429 5.78 -10.81 9.50
N GLY A 430 5.28 -10.15 10.56
CA GLY A 430 4.63 -8.85 10.47
C GLY A 430 3.33 -8.88 9.67
N GLY A 431 2.27 -9.46 10.21
CA GLY A 431 0.96 -9.54 9.54
C GLY A 431 0.46 -8.16 9.10
N GLY A 432 0.54 -7.17 9.99
CA GLY A 432 0.26 -5.76 9.67
C GLY A 432 1.46 -5.08 9.02
N CYS A 433 2.57 -4.95 9.77
CA CYS A 433 3.77 -4.23 9.36
C CYS A 433 5.04 -5.04 9.61
N PHE A 434 5.99 -4.96 8.70
CA PHE A 434 7.38 -5.35 8.91
C PHE A 434 8.28 -4.12 8.79
N ILE A 435 9.09 -3.84 9.81
CA ILE A 435 10.00 -2.70 9.89
C ILE A 435 11.43 -3.21 9.85
N ASP A 436 12.15 -3.01 8.75
CA ASP A 436 13.55 -3.44 8.66
C ASP A 436 14.49 -2.57 9.50
N GLU A 437 15.74 -3.01 9.69
CA GLU A 437 16.72 -2.40 10.61
C GLU A 437 17.01 -0.90 10.38
N ASN A 438 16.74 -0.37 9.19
CA ASN A 438 16.98 1.02 8.82
C ASN A 438 15.67 1.82 8.66
N SER A 439 14.56 1.28 9.12
CA SER A 439 13.24 1.88 8.96
C SER A 439 12.64 2.32 10.29
N THR A 440 11.70 3.25 10.20
CA THR A 440 10.92 3.72 11.34
C THR A 440 9.44 3.68 10.99
N LEU A 441 8.64 3.10 11.87
CA LEU A 441 7.18 3.27 11.90
C LEU A 441 6.83 4.16 13.08
N GLN A 442 6.14 5.25 12.81
CA GLN A 442 5.59 6.14 13.82
C GLN A 442 4.08 6.08 13.79
N LEU A 443 3.48 5.71 14.93
CA LEU A 443 2.03 5.71 15.15
C LEU A 443 1.70 6.87 16.09
N SER A 444 0.74 7.71 15.72
CA SER A 444 0.31 8.86 16.55
C SER A 444 -1.17 9.17 16.30
N GLY A 445 -1.72 10.12 17.06
CA GLY A 445 -3.11 10.56 16.90
C GLY A 445 -4.10 9.40 17.01
N GLY A 446 -4.92 9.21 15.99
CA GLY A 446 -5.93 8.13 15.90
C GLY A 446 -5.47 6.87 15.18
N ALA A 447 -4.18 6.68 14.95
CA ALA A 447 -3.63 5.52 14.22
C ALA A 447 -4.03 4.19 14.86
N GLN A 448 -4.40 3.20 14.04
CA GLN A 448 -4.81 1.88 14.52
C GLN A 448 -4.10 0.75 13.78
N VAL A 449 -3.64 -0.26 14.54
CA VAL A 449 -3.15 -1.53 14.01
C VAL A 449 -3.95 -2.65 14.66
N SER A 450 -4.76 -3.41 13.87
CA SER A 450 -5.70 -4.36 14.47
C SER A 450 -6.04 -5.55 13.58
N GLY A 451 -6.29 -6.73 14.17
CA GLY A 451 -6.80 -7.91 13.48
C GLY A 451 -5.85 -8.50 12.44
N ASN A 452 -4.59 -8.09 12.43
CA ASN A 452 -3.59 -8.67 11.53
C ASN A 452 -3.11 -10.02 12.05
N GLY A 453 -2.54 -10.86 11.18
CA GLY A 453 -2.11 -12.17 11.62
C GLY A 453 -1.47 -13.06 10.55
N PRO A 454 -1.34 -14.36 10.83
CA PRO A 454 -0.78 -15.29 9.88
C PRO A 454 -1.75 -15.61 8.73
N VAL A 455 -1.19 -16.01 7.59
CA VAL A 455 -1.94 -16.76 6.58
C VAL A 455 -2.28 -18.12 7.19
N SER A 456 -3.57 -18.40 7.36
CA SER A 456 -4.04 -19.70 7.90
C SER A 456 -3.73 -20.81 6.89
N THR A 457 -2.61 -21.50 7.08
CA THR A 457 -2.27 -22.73 6.37
C THR A 457 -2.11 -23.85 7.41
N GLU A 458 -2.78 -24.98 7.21
CA GLU A 458 -2.62 -26.15 8.08
C GLU A 458 -1.13 -26.50 8.19
N GLY A 459 -0.61 -26.53 9.44
CA GLY A 459 0.77 -26.92 9.72
C GLY A 459 1.82 -25.82 9.78
N HIS A 460 1.47 -24.55 9.58
CA HIS A 460 2.39 -23.45 9.85
C HIS A 460 2.24 -22.96 11.31
N PRO A 461 3.36 -22.80 12.04
CA PRO A 461 3.32 -22.19 13.37
C PRO A 461 2.83 -20.75 13.30
N SER A 462 2.36 -20.22 14.44
CA SER A 462 2.09 -18.78 14.55
C SER A 462 3.31 -17.99 14.10
N ILE A 463 3.08 -16.94 13.29
CA ILE A 463 4.16 -16.05 12.87
C ILE A 463 4.59 -15.11 14.00
N ASP A 464 5.84 -14.65 13.94
CA ASP A 464 6.31 -13.62 14.85
C ASP A 464 5.75 -12.25 14.42
N GLY A 465 5.23 -11.45 15.38
CA GLY A 465 4.65 -10.15 15.11
C GLY A 465 3.38 -10.22 14.27
N ASP A 466 2.31 -10.75 14.83
CA ASP A 466 1.01 -10.77 14.15
C ASP A 466 0.59 -9.36 13.69
N GLY A 467 0.81 -8.36 14.55
CA GLY A 467 0.62 -6.96 14.19
C GLY A 467 1.86 -6.34 13.55
N ILE A 468 2.96 -6.25 14.30
CA ILE A 468 4.16 -5.51 13.91
C ILE A 468 5.42 -6.34 14.24
N TYR A 469 6.30 -6.51 13.28
CA TYR A 469 7.64 -7.07 13.47
C TYR A 469 8.69 -5.94 13.37
N VAL A 470 9.56 -5.80 14.42
CA VAL A 470 10.41 -4.60 14.59
C VAL A 470 11.89 -4.94 14.50
N GLU A 471 12.50 -4.91 13.33
CA GLU A 471 13.97 -4.87 13.20
C GLU A 471 14.52 -3.43 13.23
N GLY A 472 13.69 -2.43 12.93
CA GLY A 472 14.01 -1.01 12.93
C GLY A 472 13.60 -0.29 14.21
N ALA A 473 12.87 0.79 14.08
CA ALA A 473 12.31 1.57 15.18
C ALA A 473 10.78 1.62 15.09
N LEU A 474 10.12 1.38 16.22
CA LEU A 474 8.69 1.62 16.40
C LEU A 474 8.50 2.73 17.42
N LYS A 475 7.81 3.79 17.03
CA LYS A 475 7.44 4.92 17.89
C LYS A 475 5.93 4.99 18.02
N VAL A 476 5.45 5.19 19.25
CA VAL A 476 4.04 5.36 19.54
C VAL A 476 3.80 6.64 20.32
N ALA A 477 2.73 7.35 20.04
CA ALA A 477 2.38 8.61 20.69
C ALA A 477 0.85 8.85 20.67
N ASP A 478 0.39 9.75 21.52
CA ASP A 478 -0.98 10.23 21.59
C ASP A 478 -2.00 9.09 21.81
N ASN A 479 -3.04 9.02 20.98
CA ASN A 479 -4.11 8.00 21.04
C ASN A 479 -3.90 6.82 20.07
N ALA A 480 -2.67 6.60 19.58
CA ALA A 480 -2.38 5.49 18.69
C ALA A 480 -2.67 4.14 19.35
N LYS A 481 -3.27 3.21 18.62
CA LYS A 481 -3.69 1.91 19.14
C LYS A 481 -3.05 0.77 18.38
N VAL A 482 -2.49 -0.17 19.12
CA VAL A 482 -2.16 -1.52 18.63
C VAL A 482 -3.04 -2.47 19.43
N ALA A 483 -4.04 -3.08 18.78
CA ALA A 483 -4.99 -3.95 19.48
C ALA A 483 -4.29 -5.16 20.12
N THR A 484 -4.75 -5.59 21.28
CA THR A 484 -4.14 -6.67 22.09
C THR A 484 -3.96 -7.98 21.32
N ASN A 485 -4.80 -8.24 20.32
CA ASN A 485 -4.66 -9.40 19.42
C ASN A 485 -3.64 -9.21 18.30
N ASN A 486 -2.93 -8.07 18.30
CA ASN A 486 -1.86 -7.73 17.37
C ASN A 486 -0.58 -7.52 18.14
N ASP A 487 0.18 -8.59 18.37
CA ASP A 487 1.42 -8.46 19.11
C ASP A 487 2.48 -7.68 18.34
N VAL A 488 3.31 -6.98 19.11
CA VAL A 488 4.54 -6.36 18.65
C VAL A 488 5.68 -7.32 18.97
N TYR A 489 6.34 -7.84 17.94
CA TYR A 489 7.51 -8.69 18.11
C TYR A 489 8.78 -7.85 18.11
N LEU A 490 9.57 -8.02 19.17
CA LEU A 490 10.84 -7.29 19.39
C LEU A 490 12.02 -8.27 19.32
N PRO A 491 12.83 -8.27 18.25
CA PRO A 491 14.13 -8.94 18.23
C PRO A 491 15.06 -8.45 19.33
N GLU A 492 16.14 -9.21 19.61
CA GLU A 492 17.10 -8.85 20.66
C GLU A 492 17.59 -7.40 20.54
N GLY A 493 17.45 -6.64 21.64
CA GLY A 493 17.88 -5.25 21.74
C GLY A 493 16.97 -4.23 21.10
N LYS A 494 15.80 -4.66 20.59
CA LYS A 494 14.78 -3.76 20.06
C LYS A 494 13.74 -3.42 21.12
N TYR A 495 13.13 -2.24 20.98
CA TYR A 495 12.16 -1.70 21.94
C TYR A 495 11.17 -0.77 21.24
N ILE A 496 10.07 -0.48 21.92
CA ILE A 496 9.10 0.52 21.52
C ILE A 496 9.53 1.86 22.14
N GLU A 497 9.62 2.92 21.35
CA GLU A 497 9.84 4.28 21.81
C GLU A 497 8.49 4.99 21.99
N VAL A 498 8.21 5.44 23.20
CA VAL A 498 6.99 6.18 23.54
C VAL A 498 7.32 7.65 23.60
N ASN A 499 6.73 8.43 22.71
CA ASN A 499 6.91 9.87 22.64
C ASN A 499 5.66 10.58 23.19
N ARG A 500 5.82 11.46 24.15
CA ARG A 500 4.77 12.28 24.78
C ARG A 500 3.80 11.45 25.65
N VAL A 501 2.74 12.10 26.09
CA VAL A 501 1.65 11.43 26.79
C VAL A 501 1.01 10.43 25.83
N PHE A 502 1.01 9.16 26.21
CA PHE A 502 0.45 8.08 25.42
C PHE A 502 -0.87 7.63 26.06
N ASP A 503 -1.98 8.07 25.48
CA ASP A 503 -3.34 7.75 25.93
C ASP A 503 -4.02 6.63 25.11
N GLY A 504 -3.30 6.06 24.14
CA GLY A 504 -3.87 5.13 23.14
C GLY A 504 -4.10 3.71 23.63
N ALA A 505 -3.44 3.31 24.70
CA ALA A 505 -3.68 2.03 25.36
C ALA A 505 -4.49 2.23 26.65
N SER A 506 -5.23 1.21 27.06
CA SER A 506 -5.95 1.17 28.30
C SER A 506 -5.77 -0.18 28.97
N GLN A 507 -6.16 -0.30 30.23
CA GLN A 507 -6.16 -1.62 30.91
C GLN A 507 -6.98 -2.68 30.15
N ASP A 508 -8.01 -2.24 29.43
CA ASP A 508 -8.89 -3.12 28.64
C ASP A 508 -8.31 -3.45 27.25
N GLU A 509 -7.41 -2.61 26.71
CA GLU A 509 -6.78 -2.77 25.38
C GLU A 509 -5.28 -2.44 25.45
N PRO A 510 -4.47 -3.23 26.17
CA PRO A 510 -3.03 -3.00 26.26
C PRO A 510 -2.31 -3.44 24.98
N ILE A 511 -1.12 -2.87 24.72
CA ILE A 511 -0.22 -3.33 23.68
C ILE A 511 0.46 -4.61 24.11
N SER A 512 0.29 -5.66 23.33
CA SER A 512 0.86 -6.98 23.55
C SER A 512 2.28 -7.06 22.96
N ILE A 513 3.27 -7.50 23.74
CA ILE A 513 4.67 -7.59 23.34
C ILE A 513 5.18 -9.03 23.40
N THR A 514 5.83 -9.48 22.32
CA THR A 514 6.63 -10.70 22.26
C THR A 514 8.09 -10.34 22.05
N SER A 515 9.02 -10.83 22.89
CA SER A 515 10.45 -10.64 22.65
C SER A 515 11.14 -11.93 22.19
N GLU A 516 12.20 -11.83 21.36
CA GLU A 516 12.93 -12.95 20.79
C GLU A 516 13.59 -13.85 21.84
N LYS A 517 14.09 -13.27 22.94
CA LYS A 517 14.81 -14.01 23.97
C LYS A 517 13.95 -14.27 25.19
N TYR A 518 13.29 -15.41 25.16
CA TYR A 518 12.91 -16.11 26.38
C TYR A 518 13.49 -17.54 26.30
N ASP A 519 14.11 -18.02 27.36
CA ASP A 519 14.66 -19.33 27.41
C ASP A 519 13.55 -20.32 27.77
N VAL A 520 13.13 -21.13 26.80
CA VAL A 520 12.02 -22.10 26.94
C VAL A 520 12.40 -23.28 27.88
N GLU A 521 13.69 -23.54 28.06
CA GLU A 521 14.17 -24.66 28.88
C GLU A 521 14.20 -24.38 30.40
N ASN A 522 14.20 -23.07 30.74
CA ASN A 522 14.14 -22.62 32.13
C ASN A 522 13.12 -21.48 32.25
N SER A 523 11.90 -21.79 32.69
CA SER A 523 10.87 -20.80 33.01
C SER A 523 11.29 -19.73 34.06
N ALA A 524 12.52 -19.84 34.58
CA ALA A 524 13.20 -18.88 35.44
C ALA A 524 14.16 -17.95 34.67
N ALA A 525 14.29 -18.03 33.37
CA ALA A 525 15.35 -17.37 32.60
C ALA A 525 14.87 -16.40 31.53
N VAL A 526 13.68 -15.84 31.62
CA VAL A 526 13.48 -14.51 31.03
C VAL A 526 14.49 -13.60 31.69
N LYS A 527 15.41 -13.06 30.89
CA LYS A 527 16.45 -12.18 31.40
C LYS A 527 15.75 -10.94 31.97
N ILE A 528 15.52 -10.95 33.28
CA ILE A 528 14.97 -9.82 34.03
C ILE A 528 15.77 -8.60 33.64
N GLY A 529 15.10 -7.50 33.26
CA GLY A 529 15.74 -6.29 32.77
C GLY A 529 15.92 -6.23 31.24
N THR A 530 15.26 -7.11 30.44
CA THR A 530 15.16 -6.90 28.99
C THR A 530 14.36 -5.62 28.72
N LYS A 531 15.01 -4.61 28.15
CA LYS A 531 14.43 -3.33 27.82
C LYS A 531 13.41 -3.49 26.69
N LEU A 532 12.15 -3.15 26.93
CA LEU A 532 11.04 -3.37 25.99
C LEU A 532 10.41 -2.06 25.52
N VAL A 533 10.31 -1.10 26.43
CA VAL A 533 9.71 0.21 26.16
C VAL A 533 10.63 1.29 26.72
N LYS A 534 10.84 2.33 25.95
CA LYS A 534 11.62 3.52 26.33
C LYS A 534 10.75 4.76 26.21
N TYR A 535 10.70 5.54 27.29
CA TYR A 535 10.05 6.85 27.28
C TYR A 535 11.06 7.94 26.87
N ASP A 536 10.63 8.88 26.02
CA ASP A 536 11.46 10.00 25.58
C ASP A 536 11.32 11.18 26.56
N ASP A 537 12.39 11.51 27.27
CA ASP A 537 12.43 12.58 28.25
C ASP A 537 12.34 14.02 27.67
N GLU A 538 12.50 14.20 26.36
CA GLU A 538 12.48 15.54 25.75
C GLU A 538 11.06 16.19 25.73
N ALA A 539 10.01 15.42 26.01
CA ALA A 539 8.62 15.89 25.91
C ALA A 539 8.10 16.66 27.15
N GLY A 540 8.91 16.84 28.17
CA GLY A 540 8.63 17.73 29.31
C GLY A 540 7.54 17.25 30.26
N ALA A 541 7.95 16.77 31.42
CA ALA A 541 7.19 16.63 32.65
C ALA A 541 6.33 15.38 32.85
N ASP A 542 6.74 14.20 32.37
CA ASP A 542 6.25 12.99 32.99
C ASP A 542 7.03 12.73 34.29
N THR A 543 6.34 12.83 35.40
CA THR A 543 6.90 12.43 36.70
C THR A 543 6.82 10.92 36.85
N ALA A 544 7.68 10.31 37.67
CA ALA A 544 7.60 8.87 37.99
C ALA A 544 6.19 8.45 38.51
N ALA A 545 5.37 9.41 39.00
CA ALA A 545 4.00 9.16 39.40
C ALA A 545 3.03 9.00 38.22
N ASP A 546 3.26 9.76 37.14
CA ASP A 546 2.43 9.64 35.94
C ASP A 546 2.70 8.30 35.22
N ARG A 547 3.95 7.81 35.30
CA ARG A 547 4.35 6.49 34.74
C ARG A 547 3.82 5.29 35.53
N ALA A 548 3.58 5.43 36.82
CA ALA A 548 3.03 4.34 37.61
C ALA A 548 1.60 3.96 37.20
N ASP A 549 0.83 4.89 36.65
CA ASP A 549 -0.49 4.62 36.08
C ASP A 549 -0.42 3.97 34.70
N GLU A 550 0.73 4.00 34.02
CA GLU A 550 0.94 3.47 32.65
C GLU A 550 1.43 2.01 32.62
N ASN A 551 1.76 1.41 33.79
CA ASN A 551 2.23 0.02 33.88
C ASN A 551 1.25 -1.02 33.31
N HIS A 552 0.01 -0.61 33.01
CA HIS A 552 -1.02 -1.47 32.44
C HIS A 552 -1.15 -1.36 30.91
N LEU A 553 -0.42 -0.44 30.28
CA LEU A 553 -0.54 -0.16 28.83
C LEU A 553 0.20 -1.18 27.98
N PHE A 554 1.14 -1.92 28.56
CA PHE A 554 1.94 -2.93 27.88
C PHE A 554 1.85 -4.26 28.63
N VAL A 555 1.61 -5.35 27.90
CA VAL A 555 1.51 -6.69 28.47
C VAL A 555 2.33 -7.71 27.69
N PRO A 556 2.84 -8.76 28.34
CA PRO A 556 3.41 -9.89 27.63
C PRO A 556 2.34 -10.54 26.73
N SER A 557 2.69 -10.89 25.51
CA SER A 557 1.76 -11.60 24.63
C SER A 557 1.46 -13.02 25.16
N SER A 558 0.39 -13.62 24.65
CA SER A 558 0.05 -15.02 24.97
C SER A 558 1.09 -16.04 24.48
N LYS A 559 2.07 -15.61 23.69
CA LYS A 559 3.22 -16.42 23.24
C LYS A 559 4.35 -16.45 24.26
N MET A 560 4.31 -15.54 25.26
CA MET A 560 5.30 -15.46 26.33
C MET A 560 4.93 -16.40 27.49
N PRO A 561 5.91 -16.83 28.30
CA PRO A 561 5.64 -17.65 29.49
C PRO A 561 4.63 -16.99 30.44
N GLU A 562 3.77 -17.80 31.07
CA GLU A 562 2.86 -17.33 32.10
C GLU A 562 3.65 -16.78 33.32
N GLY A 563 3.10 -15.77 33.99
CA GLY A 563 3.70 -15.17 35.18
C GLY A 563 4.75 -14.10 34.92
N LEU A 564 4.76 -13.55 33.68
CA LEU A 564 5.50 -12.33 33.36
C LEU A 564 4.58 -11.11 33.42
N HIS A 565 5.16 -10.01 33.77
CA HIS A 565 4.55 -8.67 33.74
C HIS A 565 5.53 -7.71 33.09
N ILE A 566 5.04 -6.62 32.53
CA ILE A 566 5.86 -5.51 32.03
C ILE A 566 5.65 -4.35 32.96
N GLY A 567 6.72 -3.92 33.62
CA GLY A 567 6.68 -2.84 34.60
C GLY A 567 7.92 -1.95 34.54
N ASP A 568 7.90 -0.87 35.33
CA ASP A 568 9.02 0.08 35.41
C ASP A 568 10.30 -0.59 35.85
N SER A 569 11.40 -0.24 35.22
CA SER A 569 12.73 -0.64 35.68
C SER A 569 13.15 0.18 36.89
N HIS A 570 13.18 -0.42 38.08
CA HIS A 570 13.69 0.23 39.28
C HIS A 570 15.20 0.59 39.21
N VAL A 571 15.87 0.20 38.13
CA VAL A 571 17.34 0.36 37.95
C VAL A 571 17.68 1.47 36.97
N GLU A 572 16.84 1.73 35.98
CA GLU A 572 17.04 2.75 34.93
C GLU A 572 15.70 3.42 34.61
N GLY A 573 15.44 4.60 35.14
CA GLY A 573 14.15 5.28 35.23
C GLY A 573 13.35 5.57 33.97
N ASP A 574 13.87 5.24 32.76
CA ASP A 574 13.19 5.52 31.47
C ASP A 574 12.76 4.26 30.75
N TRP A 575 12.86 3.10 31.38
CA TRP A 575 12.63 1.82 30.75
C TRP A 575 11.55 0.99 31.43
N MET A 576 10.67 0.38 30.66
CA MET A 576 9.86 -0.75 31.09
C MET A 576 10.53 -2.07 30.68
N THR A 577 10.48 -3.03 31.58
CA THR A 577 11.15 -4.32 31.44
C THR A 577 10.24 -5.47 31.84
N TYR A 578 10.57 -6.71 31.45
CA TYR A 578 9.91 -7.86 32.02
C TYR A 578 10.24 -8.03 33.49
N MET A 579 9.19 -8.17 34.26
CA MET A 579 9.23 -8.43 35.70
C MET A 579 8.54 -9.77 35.98
N PRO A 580 9.11 -10.66 36.81
CA PRO A 580 8.41 -11.85 37.25
C PRO A 580 7.32 -11.49 38.25
N CYS A 581 6.13 -12.04 38.04
CA CYS A 581 5.04 -11.98 38.99
C CYS A 581 4.95 -13.29 39.77
N PHE A 582 4.60 -13.18 41.04
CA PHE A 582 4.35 -14.31 41.92
C PHE A 582 2.88 -14.43 42.26
N THR A 583 2.36 -15.63 42.30
CA THR A 583 1.01 -15.89 42.77
C THR A 583 1.00 -15.97 44.29
N VAL A 584 0.16 -15.15 44.91
CA VAL A 584 -0.18 -15.21 46.32
C VAL A 584 -1.57 -15.83 46.44
N ALA A 585 -1.64 -17.01 47.06
CA ALA A 585 -2.89 -17.70 47.36
C ALA A 585 -3.18 -17.66 48.86
N TYR A 586 -4.42 -17.88 49.22
CA TYR A 586 -4.87 -17.84 50.60
C TYR A 586 -5.56 -19.15 50.95
N GLN A 587 -5.27 -19.70 52.12
CA GLN A 587 -5.85 -20.94 52.63
C GLN A 587 -6.15 -20.83 54.12
N TRP A 588 -7.31 -21.37 54.54
CA TRP A 588 -7.59 -21.55 55.98
C TRP A 588 -6.88 -22.79 56.49
N VAL A 589 -6.38 -22.69 57.76
CA VAL A 589 -5.75 -23.78 58.46
C VAL A 589 -6.40 -23.92 59.83
N GLY A 590 -6.54 -25.15 60.36
CA GLY A 590 -7.13 -25.46 61.65
C GLY A 590 -8.37 -26.34 61.52
N ASP A 591 -8.70 -27.07 62.63
CA ASP A 591 -9.81 -28.04 62.66
C ASP A 591 -11.20 -27.36 62.67
N GLU A 592 -11.28 -26.12 63.08
CA GLU A 592 -12.51 -25.34 63.17
C GLU A 592 -12.33 -23.98 62.48
N GLN A 593 -13.25 -23.63 61.61
CA GLN A 593 -13.23 -22.37 60.83
C GLN A 593 -14.64 -21.81 60.68
N PRO A 594 -14.80 -20.48 60.51
CA PRO A 594 -16.11 -19.89 60.23
C PRO A 594 -16.57 -20.34 58.82
N THR A 595 -17.75 -20.97 58.74
CA THR A 595 -18.33 -21.38 57.46
C THR A 595 -18.92 -20.24 56.62
N SER A 596 -19.01 -19.04 57.19
CA SER A 596 -19.57 -17.85 56.58
C SER A 596 -18.56 -17.02 55.78
N VAL A 597 -17.26 -17.35 55.87
CA VAL A 597 -16.17 -16.59 55.23
C VAL A 597 -15.30 -17.51 54.41
N GLN A 598 -15.02 -17.14 53.20
CA GLN A 598 -14.11 -17.85 52.30
C GLN A 598 -12.71 -17.20 52.33
N PRO A 599 -11.64 -17.95 52.04
CA PRO A 599 -10.34 -17.32 51.85
C PRO A 599 -10.39 -16.35 50.67
N PRO A 600 -9.62 -15.25 50.72
CA PRO A 600 -9.50 -14.34 49.60
C PRO A 600 -9.10 -15.07 48.31
N ALA A 601 -9.51 -14.55 47.16
CA ALA A 601 -9.06 -15.06 45.87
C ALA A 601 -7.53 -14.91 45.75
N ALA A 602 -6.88 -15.79 45.04
CA ALA A 602 -5.47 -15.65 44.70
C ALA A 602 -5.25 -14.39 43.88
N THR A 603 -4.15 -13.70 44.14
CA THR A 603 -3.75 -12.48 43.43
C THR A 603 -2.32 -12.62 42.90
N THR A 604 -1.96 -11.79 41.93
CA THR A 604 -0.62 -11.71 41.38
C THR A 604 0.10 -10.49 41.96
N VAL A 605 1.36 -10.65 42.34
CA VAL A 605 2.20 -9.62 42.97
C VAL A 605 3.53 -9.56 42.22
N GLU A 606 4.01 -8.37 41.94
CA GLU A 606 5.31 -8.18 41.36
C GLU A 606 6.45 -8.53 42.30
N ARG A 607 7.59 -8.93 41.75
CA ARG A 607 8.77 -9.24 42.54
C ARG A 607 9.25 -8.01 43.31
N ASP A 608 9.57 -8.22 44.57
CA ASP A 608 10.17 -7.21 45.48
C ASP A 608 9.28 -6.00 45.77
N GLU A 609 8.02 -6.00 45.31
CA GLU A 609 7.03 -5.00 45.74
C GLU A 609 6.54 -5.25 47.14
N PRO A 610 6.37 -4.19 47.96
CA PRO A 610 5.76 -4.29 49.27
C PRO A 610 4.33 -4.80 49.15
N TYR A 611 4.05 -5.92 49.76
CA TYR A 611 2.73 -6.55 49.73
C TYR A 611 1.99 -6.43 51.04
N SER A 612 0.71 -6.10 51.02
CA SER A 612 -0.18 -6.18 52.15
C SER A 612 -1.17 -7.30 51.96
N ALA A 613 -1.21 -8.24 52.88
CA ALA A 613 -2.13 -9.36 52.81
C ALA A 613 -3.58 -8.92 52.87
N ALA A 614 -4.46 -9.58 52.15
CA ALA A 614 -5.87 -9.22 52.05
C ALA A 614 -6.53 -9.11 53.44
N VAL A 615 -7.25 -8.04 53.64
CA VAL A 615 -8.04 -7.81 54.87
C VAL A 615 -9.19 -8.82 54.91
N GLN A 616 -9.28 -9.57 56.04
CA GLN A 616 -10.31 -10.56 56.17
C GLN A 616 -11.59 -10.00 56.79
N ASP A 617 -12.73 -10.39 56.22
CA ASP A 617 -14.05 -10.02 56.75
C ASP A 617 -14.28 -10.60 58.16
N ALA A 618 -14.98 -9.83 58.96
CA ALA A 618 -15.35 -10.27 60.30
C ALA A 618 -16.33 -11.45 60.28
N ALA A 619 -16.05 -12.49 61.05
CA ALA A 619 -16.95 -13.61 61.24
C ALA A 619 -17.57 -13.59 62.66
N PRO A 620 -18.91 -13.58 62.82
CA PRO A 620 -19.54 -13.55 64.13
C PRO A 620 -19.11 -14.74 65.00
N GLY A 621 -18.57 -14.45 66.19
CA GLY A 621 -18.10 -15.46 67.12
C GLY A 621 -16.69 -16.01 66.85
N TRP A 622 -15.97 -15.37 65.99
CA TRP A 622 -14.60 -15.72 65.64
C TRP A 622 -13.69 -14.48 65.61
N ILE A 623 -12.41 -14.67 65.87
CA ILE A 623 -11.35 -13.69 65.76
C ILE A 623 -10.38 -14.20 64.72
N PHE A 624 -10.06 -13.38 63.71
CA PHE A 624 -9.02 -13.69 62.75
C PHE A 624 -7.64 -13.44 63.38
N ASP A 625 -6.82 -14.48 63.44
CA ASP A 625 -5.54 -14.40 64.15
C ASP A 625 -4.44 -13.79 63.27
N GLY A 626 -4.61 -13.80 61.97
CA GLY A 626 -3.69 -13.25 60.97
C GLY A 626 -3.26 -14.22 59.90
N TRP A 627 -2.50 -13.68 58.99
CA TRP A 627 -1.88 -14.46 57.91
C TRP A 627 -0.47 -14.92 58.26
N TYR A 628 -0.11 -16.15 57.89
CA TYR A 628 1.17 -16.76 58.15
C TYR A 628 1.77 -17.29 56.83
N THR A 629 3.12 -17.36 56.75
CA THR A 629 3.83 -17.82 55.55
C THR A 629 4.10 -19.33 55.56
N ASP A 630 3.75 -20.00 56.64
CA ASP A 630 3.90 -21.45 56.83
C ASP A 630 2.58 -22.10 57.28
N GLU A 631 2.32 -23.34 56.84
CA GLU A 631 1.10 -24.10 57.19
C GLU A 631 0.96 -24.36 58.69
N GLY A 632 2.07 -24.39 59.39
CA GLY A 632 2.09 -24.52 60.86
C GLY A 632 1.74 -23.23 61.62
N CYS A 633 1.48 -22.13 60.94
CA CYS A 633 1.16 -20.81 61.48
C CYS A 633 2.16 -20.31 62.53
N THR A 634 3.43 -20.58 62.30
CA THR A 634 4.51 -20.18 63.22
C THR A 634 5.20 -18.87 62.80
N GLN A 635 5.15 -18.53 61.50
CA GLN A 635 5.77 -17.35 60.93
C GLN A 635 4.66 -16.38 60.40
N ARG A 636 4.32 -15.39 61.23
CA ARG A 636 3.31 -14.40 60.85
C ARG A 636 3.83 -13.51 59.76
N PHE A 637 3.03 -13.32 58.71
CA PHE A 637 3.34 -12.35 57.64
C PHE A 637 3.24 -10.90 58.19
N VAL A 638 4.21 -10.10 57.80
CA VAL A 638 4.26 -8.67 58.12
C VAL A 638 3.92 -7.86 56.90
N ASP A 639 2.83 -7.11 56.94
CA ASP A 639 2.42 -6.20 55.86
C ASP A 639 3.55 -5.28 55.46
N GLY A 640 3.73 -5.06 54.17
CA GLY A 640 4.85 -4.29 53.61
C GLY A 640 6.13 -5.14 53.38
N SER A 641 6.11 -6.45 53.64
CA SER A 641 7.20 -7.35 53.25
C SER A 641 7.10 -7.65 51.77
N THR A 642 8.26 -7.81 51.11
CA THR A 642 8.34 -8.15 49.67
C THR A 642 8.08 -9.64 49.44
N VAL A 643 7.48 -9.97 48.26
CA VAL A 643 7.21 -11.33 47.81
C VAL A 643 8.26 -11.70 46.78
N SER A 644 9.03 -12.78 47.01
CA SER A 644 10.12 -13.22 46.13
C SER A 644 9.90 -14.58 45.47
N ALA A 645 8.76 -15.23 45.72
CA ALA A 645 8.36 -16.53 45.13
C ALA A 645 6.83 -16.70 45.25
N ASN A 646 6.26 -17.63 44.49
CA ASN A 646 4.86 -18.04 44.70
C ASN A 646 4.70 -18.51 46.16
N MET A 647 3.68 -18.00 46.82
CA MET A 647 3.43 -18.34 48.22
C MET A 647 1.94 -18.55 48.51
N VAL A 648 1.70 -19.30 49.58
CA VAL A 648 0.38 -19.50 50.15
C VAL A 648 0.37 -18.84 51.53
N PHE A 649 -0.54 -17.94 51.76
CA PHE A 649 -0.82 -17.41 53.09
C PHE A 649 -1.82 -18.30 53.78
N TYR A 650 -1.46 -18.72 54.98
CA TYR A 650 -2.24 -19.58 55.84
C TYR A 650 -2.89 -18.71 56.93
N GLY A 651 -4.22 -18.73 56.95
CA GLY A 651 -4.99 -17.96 57.92
C GLY A 651 -5.63 -18.81 59.00
N THR A 652 -5.56 -18.40 60.25
CA THR A 652 -6.18 -19.10 61.39
C THR A 652 -7.24 -18.25 62.03
N TRP A 653 -8.21 -18.92 62.64
CA TRP A 653 -9.30 -18.34 63.36
C TRP A 653 -9.44 -18.93 64.76
N SER A 654 -9.62 -18.07 65.77
CA SER A 654 -9.90 -18.45 67.14
C SER A 654 -11.36 -18.22 67.49
N LYS A 655 -12.03 -19.18 68.11
CA LYS A 655 -13.39 -19.03 68.62
C LYS A 655 -13.42 -18.08 69.83
N VAL A 656 -14.33 -17.15 69.79
CA VAL A 656 -14.61 -16.32 70.98
C VAL A 656 -15.32 -17.19 72.03
N GLU A 657 -14.60 -17.56 73.08
CA GLU A 657 -15.23 -18.28 74.20
C GLU A 657 -16.24 -17.38 74.86
N LYS A 658 -17.49 -17.83 74.92
CA LYS A 658 -18.55 -17.17 75.63
C LYS A 658 -18.25 -17.28 77.11
N PRO A 659 -18.19 -16.14 77.87
CA PRO A 659 -17.96 -16.21 79.31
C PRO A 659 -19.00 -17.10 79.96
N GLN A 660 -18.57 -18.16 80.69
CA GLN A 660 -19.45 -18.97 81.55
C GLN A 660 -19.98 -18.13 82.72
N PRO A 661 -21.26 -18.13 83.02
CA PRO A 661 -21.80 -17.43 84.18
C PRO A 661 -21.63 -18.30 85.38
N GLY A 662 -20.79 -17.88 86.34
CA GLY A 662 -20.72 -18.58 87.63
C GLY A 662 -19.53 -18.22 88.48
N GLY A 663 -19.72 -17.31 89.46
CA GLY A 663 -19.12 -17.36 90.78
C GLY A 663 -18.15 -16.28 91.25
N SER A 664 -18.74 -15.43 92.11
CA SER A 664 -18.13 -14.75 93.25
C SER A 664 -17.43 -13.43 93.09
N GLU A 665 -18.15 -12.46 93.55
CA GLU A 665 -17.67 -11.17 94.02
C GLU A 665 -16.42 -11.26 94.91
N VAL A 666 -15.43 -10.44 94.66
CA VAL A 666 -14.63 -9.79 95.71
C VAL A 666 -14.30 -8.37 95.26
N ASN A 667 -14.71 -7.40 96.01
CA ASN A 667 -14.57 -5.99 95.83
C ASN A 667 -13.11 -5.51 95.95
N PRO A 668 -12.84 -4.25 95.50
CA PRO A 668 -11.50 -3.77 95.22
C PRO A 668 -10.82 -3.05 96.42
N PRO A 669 -9.59 -2.67 96.32
CA PRO A 669 -9.18 -1.39 96.85
C PRO A 669 -8.68 -0.43 95.76
N SER A 670 -9.07 0.78 96.08
CA SER A 670 -8.87 2.06 95.39
C SER A 670 -7.41 2.53 95.44
N ASN A 671 -7.20 3.46 94.52
CA ASN A 671 -6.29 4.60 94.50
C ASN A 671 -4.90 4.46 93.93
N GLY A 672 -4.62 5.35 93.04
CA GLY A 672 -3.33 5.95 92.83
C GLY A 672 -3.13 6.54 91.44
N ASP A 673 -3.66 7.73 91.31
CA ASP A 673 -3.26 8.79 90.43
C ASP A 673 -1.77 8.80 90.09
N SER A 674 -1.44 8.96 88.83
CA SER A 674 -0.49 9.95 88.32
C SER A 674 -0.25 9.84 86.82
N THR A 675 -0.66 10.90 86.21
CA THR A 675 -0.26 11.40 84.91
C THR A 675 1.25 11.50 84.81
N GLU A 676 1.80 10.98 83.69
CA GLU A 676 3.01 11.55 83.11
C GLU A 676 3.00 11.48 81.62
N VAL A 677 2.91 12.65 81.00
CA VAL A 677 3.11 12.96 79.63
C VAL A 677 4.61 13.05 79.38
N VAL A 678 5.15 12.26 78.49
CA VAL A 678 6.52 12.51 77.98
C VAL A 678 6.42 12.78 76.49
N LYS A 679 6.74 14.02 76.14
CA LYS A 679 7.00 14.48 74.77
C LYS A 679 8.34 13.99 74.24
N PRO A 680 8.53 13.94 72.92
CA PRO A 680 9.70 13.45 72.28
C PRO A 680 10.87 14.43 72.26
N ASN A 681 12.06 13.90 72.31
CA ASN A 681 13.30 14.66 72.14
C ASN A 681 13.93 14.39 70.74
N PRO A 682 14.35 15.44 70.09
CA PRO A 682 14.96 15.31 68.75
C PRO A 682 16.50 15.28 68.85
N ASP A 683 17.13 14.42 68.08
CA ASP A 683 18.53 14.65 67.70
C ASP A 683 18.82 14.08 66.33
N VAL A 684 19.02 15.00 65.42
CA VAL A 684 19.63 14.84 64.10
C VAL A 684 21.13 15.10 64.27
N PRO A 685 22.00 14.41 63.61
CA PRO A 685 23.20 15.05 63.10
C PRO A 685 23.25 15.03 61.55
N GLN A 686 23.45 16.25 61.08
CA GLN A 686 23.77 16.68 59.73
C GLN A 686 25.06 16.12 59.16
N ALA A 687 25.06 15.94 57.87
CA ALA A 687 26.18 15.63 56.97
C ALA A 687 27.30 16.70 57.00
N PRO A 688 28.49 16.38 56.53
CA PRO A 688 29.38 17.40 56.02
C PRO A 688 29.49 17.38 54.49
N ALA A 689 29.62 18.62 54.00
CA ALA A 689 29.72 19.07 52.63
C ALA A 689 31.04 18.74 51.93
N THR A 690 30.96 18.80 50.64
CA THR A 690 31.97 18.79 49.54
C THR A 690 33.29 19.55 49.83
N PRO A 691 34.33 19.26 49.05
CA PRO A 691 34.83 20.34 48.21
C PRO A 691 35.04 19.97 46.71
N SER A 692 34.79 21.02 45.95
CA SER A 692 35.12 21.26 44.57
C SER A 692 36.62 21.15 44.25
N GLY A 693 36.96 20.69 43.09
CA GLY A 693 38.29 20.80 42.47
C GLY A 693 38.22 20.75 40.98
N GLN A 694 38.62 21.83 40.39
CA GLN A 694 38.66 22.20 38.95
C GLN A 694 39.73 21.46 38.17
N GLU A 695 39.45 21.43 36.83
CA GLU A 695 40.35 21.54 35.66
C GLU A 695 41.38 20.44 35.37
N THR A 696 41.33 19.89 34.19
CA THR A 696 42.11 20.40 33.04
C THR A 696 41.75 19.67 31.73
N ALA A 697 41.66 20.48 30.69
CA ALA A 697 41.52 20.08 29.30
C ALA A 697 42.77 19.40 28.74
N SER A 698 42.60 18.41 27.88
CA SER A 698 43.59 18.17 26.82
C SER A 698 42.91 17.69 25.56
N ASN A 699 43.00 18.53 24.55
CA ASN A 699 42.75 18.24 23.13
C ASN A 699 43.60 17.09 22.65
N GLN A 700 43.02 16.15 21.94
CA GLN A 700 43.70 15.52 20.80
C GLN A 700 42.65 15.19 19.71
N SER A 701 42.84 15.87 18.60
CA SER A 701 42.25 15.67 17.30
C SER A 701 42.57 14.29 16.74
N ALA A 702 41.56 13.58 16.30
CA ALA A 702 41.71 12.46 15.38
C ALA A 702 40.91 12.76 14.11
N GLN A 703 41.64 12.87 13.02
CA GLN A 703 41.19 13.12 11.67
C GLN A 703 40.26 12.04 11.19
N SER A 704 39.10 12.47 10.69
CA SER A 704 38.17 11.67 9.88
C SER A 704 38.75 11.46 8.48
N GLY A 705 39.07 10.23 8.13
CA GLY A 705 39.35 9.85 6.76
C GLY A 705 38.06 9.81 5.95
N ALA A 706 37.86 10.85 5.14
CA ALA A 706 36.83 10.85 4.12
C ALA A 706 37.30 9.96 2.95
N SER A 707 36.66 8.81 2.77
CA SER A 707 36.77 8.06 1.53
C SER A 707 35.92 8.77 0.47
N GLN A 708 36.61 9.43 -0.46
CA GLN A 708 36.04 9.92 -1.71
C GLN A 708 35.57 8.73 -2.54
N PHE A 709 34.26 8.59 -2.68
CA PHE A 709 33.72 7.82 -3.79
C PHE A 709 33.80 8.65 -5.06
N ALA A 710 34.61 8.16 -5.99
CA ALA A 710 34.71 8.71 -7.32
C ALA A 710 33.35 8.71 -8.00
N ARG A 711 32.93 9.87 -8.50
CA ARG A 711 31.82 9.99 -9.46
C ARG A 711 32.28 9.33 -10.75
N THR A 712 31.78 8.12 -11.01
CA THR A 712 31.78 7.58 -12.38
C THR A 712 30.52 8.04 -13.05
N SER A 713 30.66 8.87 -14.04
CA SER A 713 29.59 9.40 -14.90
C SER A 713 29.25 8.46 -16.05
N ASP A 714 29.05 7.17 -15.78
CA ASP A 714 28.50 6.24 -16.79
C ASP A 714 27.16 5.72 -16.31
N PRO A 715 26.08 5.93 -17.07
CA PRO A 715 24.79 5.35 -16.75
C PRO A 715 24.86 3.84 -16.88
N LEU A 716 24.64 3.13 -15.81
CA LEU A 716 24.46 1.68 -15.84
C LEU A 716 23.26 1.34 -16.75
N PRO A 717 23.40 0.40 -17.67
CA PRO A 717 22.28 0.00 -18.53
C PRO A 717 21.13 -0.52 -17.68
N ILE A 718 19.92 -0.10 -18.03
CA ILE A 718 18.65 -0.37 -17.30
C ILE A 718 18.45 -1.87 -16.99
N ALA A 719 18.98 -2.76 -17.83
CA ALA A 719 18.99 -4.19 -17.59
C ALA A 719 19.77 -4.63 -16.33
N GLY A 720 20.77 -3.84 -15.90
CA GLY A 720 21.59 -4.14 -14.73
C GLY A 720 20.89 -3.79 -13.40
N ILE A 721 20.02 -2.77 -13.41
CA ILE A 721 19.36 -2.30 -12.19
C ILE A 721 18.24 -3.27 -11.76
N GLY A 722 17.49 -3.82 -12.72
CA GLY A 722 16.48 -4.83 -12.42
C GLY A 722 17.08 -6.12 -11.85
N LEU A 723 18.23 -6.55 -12.37
CA LEU A 723 18.96 -7.72 -11.86
C LEU A 723 19.60 -7.46 -10.48
N THR A 724 20.09 -6.24 -10.24
CA THR A 724 20.65 -5.87 -8.93
C THR A 724 19.57 -5.73 -7.87
N LEU A 725 18.39 -5.18 -8.20
CA LEU A 725 17.25 -5.14 -7.27
C LEU A 725 16.70 -6.54 -6.98
N LEU A 726 16.57 -7.40 -7.99
CA LEU A 726 16.17 -8.79 -7.78
C LEU A 726 17.21 -9.55 -6.94
N ALA A 727 18.51 -9.30 -7.15
CA ALA A 727 19.57 -9.89 -6.35
C ALA A 727 19.59 -9.35 -4.90
N LEU A 728 19.27 -8.07 -4.70
CA LEU A 728 19.17 -7.45 -3.38
C LEU A 728 17.94 -7.96 -2.60
N THR A 729 16.78 -8.12 -3.27
CA THR A 729 15.61 -8.72 -2.63
C THR A 729 15.84 -10.19 -2.28
N CYS A 730 16.48 -10.97 -3.17
CA CYS A 730 16.90 -12.34 -2.87
C CYS A 730 17.94 -12.39 -1.74
N ALA A 731 18.87 -11.42 -1.67
CA ALA A 731 19.87 -11.34 -0.61
C ALA A 731 19.23 -10.98 0.74
N ALA A 732 18.23 -10.10 0.77
CA ALA A 732 17.47 -9.78 1.98
C ALA A 732 16.68 -11.00 2.48
N VAL A 733 15.99 -11.71 1.58
CA VAL A 733 15.29 -12.98 1.92
C VAL A 733 16.26 -14.02 2.46
N LEU A 734 17.42 -14.18 1.81
CA LEU A 734 18.46 -15.12 2.26
C LEU A 734 19.10 -14.71 3.59
N ALA A 735 19.28 -13.41 3.85
CA ALA A 735 19.82 -12.92 5.11
C ALA A 735 18.82 -13.13 6.26
N ILE A 736 17.54 -12.85 6.02
CA ILE A 736 16.46 -13.09 7.00
C ILE A 736 16.28 -14.59 7.26
N ALA A 737 16.25 -15.41 6.20
CA ALA A 737 16.17 -16.87 6.34
C ALA A 737 17.40 -17.48 7.01
N ALA A 738 18.61 -16.94 6.74
CA ALA A 738 19.85 -17.40 7.37
C ALA A 738 19.94 -17.00 8.84
N ARG A 739 19.34 -15.88 9.26
CA ARG A 739 19.20 -15.53 10.68
C ARG A 739 18.28 -16.51 11.40
N LYS A 740 17.14 -16.87 10.79
CA LYS A 740 16.17 -17.82 11.37
C LYS A 740 16.71 -19.28 11.46
N LEU A 741 17.68 -19.65 10.61
CA LEU A 741 18.36 -20.95 10.69
C LEU A 741 19.52 -20.98 11.73
N ARG A 742 19.90 -19.82 12.27
CA ARG A 742 20.95 -19.71 13.31
C ARG A 742 20.39 -19.47 14.72
N SER A 743 19.10 -19.08 14.83
CA SER A 743 18.32 -19.11 16.08
C SER A 743 17.64 -20.47 16.26
#